data_d7233490af243a6162a125bf605722e1
#
_entry.id   d7233490af243a6162a125bf605722e1
#
_cell.length_a   1.000
_cell.length_b   1.000
_cell.length_c   1.000
_cell.angle_alpha   90.00
_cell.angle_beta   90.00
_cell.angle_gamma   90.00
#
_symmetry.space_group_name_H-M   'P 1'
#
loop_
_entity.id
_entity.type
_entity.pdbx_description
1 polymer ?
#
loop_
_entity_poly.entity_id
_entity_poly.type
_entity_poly.pdbx_seq_one_letter_code
_entity_poly.pdbx_strand_id
1 'polypeptide(L)'
;MNKDIKEEKGRVNPFFLPYDTPHDTVPFDRIELADYEEAMMEGIRRENEQIEKIINNPDEPTFENTIIPEDEVKGRKHYYDLLSRVESVFFNMLSAETNDEMDALAQKMSPILTKHSNDVSLNPKVFERIKYVYEHHGALTPEENRLLENSYDGFVRSGALLDEAGKDRLRKLTEEASMLSLQFSQNLLKENKAYTLHITDEKDLDGLPDTAREAAQEAAKERGMEGWVFTLDAPSFGPFLMYSTRRKLREELYMAHNTLCIKDNDTNNLKVCQRLINLRREMAQLLGYDTYADYVMKYRMATSVENVYKLLNDLIKAYKPTAIEERNEVIALAKEMEGNDFKVMPWDVAYYSHQLKMRKYDLDPEMLRPYLELNNVIKGVFGLATRLYGITFKENKDIPVYHPDVRPYEVYDKDGSYLAVLYVDFHPRKGKRDGAWMTEFQGQWIDREGKNIRPHASLVMNLSKPTEDKPALLRLGEVETFLHEFGHSLHGMFANTRFESLSGTNVWWDFVELPSQFMENFAVEKDFLRTFAFHYKTGEPMPDELIEKIIASRNYGAATACLRQVSFGLLDMAYYTQRDEFTEDIIPFEKKAWADAIVGEQLPNTCMTVQFSHIMAGGYAAGYYSYKWAEVLDADAFSVFKKEGIFNQETAQRFRDNILSRGGTEHPMTLYKRFRGQEPTIDALIERDGIVRKS
;
A
#
# COMPACT_ATOMS: atom_id res chain seq x y z
N MET A 1 -16.28 55.70 35.53
CA MET A 1 -15.90 54.31 35.89
C MET A 1 -16.10 53.45 34.65
N ASN A 2 -15.16 53.55 33.71
CA ASN A 2 -15.14 52.76 32.50
C ASN A 2 -14.53 51.39 32.82
N LYS A 3 -15.33 50.34 32.73
CA LYS A 3 -14.81 48.97 32.71
C LYS A 3 -14.34 48.71 31.27
N ASP A 4 -13.05 48.63 31.10
CA ASP A 4 -12.41 48.08 29.89
C ASP A 4 -12.84 46.60 29.75
N ILE A 5 -13.73 46.38 28.81
CA ILE A 5 -13.99 45.04 28.26
C ILE A 5 -12.78 44.80 27.30
N LYS A 6 -11.75 44.10 27.78
CA LYS A 6 -10.78 43.48 26.90
C LYS A 6 -11.56 42.41 26.14
N GLU A 7 -11.87 42.69 24.87
CA GLU A 7 -12.16 41.65 23.89
C GLU A 7 -10.93 40.73 23.86
N GLU A 8 -11.06 39.55 24.43
CA GLU A 8 -10.18 38.44 24.10
C GLU A 8 -10.37 38.21 22.58
N LYS A 9 -9.37 38.62 21.79
CA LYS A 9 -9.26 38.15 20.40
C LYS A 9 -9.15 36.64 20.48
N GLY A 10 -10.25 35.94 20.23
CA GLY A 10 -10.31 34.50 20.19
C GLY A 10 -9.26 33.99 19.21
N ARG A 11 -8.60 32.88 19.55
CA ARG A 11 -7.70 32.13 18.66
C ARG A 11 -8.41 31.84 17.35
N VAL A 12 -7.76 32.13 16.21
CA VAL A 12 -8.28 31.84 14.87
C VAL A 12 -7.80 30.44 14.47
N ASN A 13 -8.71 29.61 13.95
CA ASN A 13 -8.43 28.30 13.44
C ASN A 13 -7.37 28.39 12.31
N PRO A 14 -6.21 27.70 12.44
CA PRO A 14 -5.12 27.78 11.46
C PRO A 14 -5.53 27.38 10.03
N PHE A 15 -6.52 26.51 9.86
CA PHE A 15 -7.02 26.10 8.54
C PHE A 15 -7.70 27.24 7.77
N PHE A 16 -8.14 28.28 8.44
CA PHE A 16 -8.78 29.46 7.79
C PHE A 16 -7.80 30.54 7.37
N LEU A 17 -6.53 30.36 7.72
CA LEU A 17 -5.45 31.31 7.43
C LEU A 17 -4.52 30.75 6.36
N PRO A 18 -3.84 31.63 5.58
CA PRO A 18 -2.67 31.19 4.81
C PRO A 18 -1.64 30.60 5.77
N TYR A 19 -0.99 29.51 5.35
CA TYR A 19 0.12 28.95 6.11
C TYR A 19 1.36 29.83 5.93
N ASP A 20 1.84 30.44 7.00
CA ASP A 20 3.03 31.29 7.03
C ASP A 20 4.30 30.53 7.44
N THR A 21 4.39 29.29 6.99
CA THR A 21 5.48 28.35 7.23
C THR A 21 6.37 28.24 6.00
N PRO A 22 7.59 27.69 6.12
CA PRO A 22 8.41 27.43 4.94
C PRO A 22 7.64 26.56 3.92
N HIS A 23 7.60 27.02 2.66
CA HIS A 23 6.88 26.38 1.54
C HIS A 23 5.37 26.23 1.75
N ASP A 24 4.76 27.04 2.60
CA ASP A 24 3.33 26.95 2.93
C ASP A 24 2.92 25.56 3.48
N THR A 25 3.82 24.94 4.23
CA THR A 25 3.61 23.64 4.85
C THR A 25 2.60 23.70 6.01
N VAL A 26 2.02 22.56 6.33
CA VAL A 26 1.01 22.46 7.40
C VAL A 26 1.59 22.94 8.75
N PRO A 27 0.93 23.89 9.45
CA PRO A 27 1.40 24.42 10.72
C PRO A 27 0.99 23.48 11.89
N PHE A 28 1.56 22.28 11.94
CA PHE A 28 1.22 21.25 12.93
C PHE A 28 1.30 21.70 14.37
N ASP A 29 2.23 22.61 14.69
CA ASP A 29 2.44 23.17 16.02
C ASP A 29 1.32 24.10 16.50
N ARG A 30 0.40 24.50 15.60
CA ARG A 30 -0.70 25.43 15.88
C ARG A 30 -2.07 24.78 15.76
N ILE A 31 -2.18 23.57 15.22
CA ILE A 31 -3.45 22.86 15.04
C ILE A 31 -3.86 22.15 16.32
N GLU A 32 -5.10 22.38 16.75
CA GLU A 32 -5.74 21.70 17.86
C GLU A 32 -6.87 20.78 17.39
N LEU A 33 -7.26 19.80 18.22
CA LEU A 33 -8.31 18.84 17.85
C LEU A 33 -9.62 19.50 17.40
N ALA A 34 -10.03 20.57 18.10
CA ALA A 34 -11.25 21.29 17.80
C ALA A 34 -11.24 21.97 16.41
N ASP A 35 -10.07 22.27 15.87
CA ASP A 35 -9.92 22.94 14.58
C ASP A 35 -10.40 22.05 13.42
N TYR A 36 -10.25 20.73 13.55
CA TYR A 36 -10.63 19.79 12.48
C TYR A 36 -12.12 19.80 12.21
N GLU A 37 -12.96 19.65 13.23
CA GLU A 37 -14.41 19.61 13.05
C GLU A 37 -14.96 20.94 12.48
N GLU A 38 -14.52 22.05 13.06
CA GLU A 38 -14.93 23.39 12.59
C GLU A 38 -14.55 23.61 11.13
N ALA A 39 -13.32 23.27 10.76
CA ALA A 39 -12.83 23.45 9.40
C ALA A 39 -13.48 22.47 8.40
N MET A 40 -13.77 21.22 8.79
CA MET A 40 -14.51 20.26 7.95
C MET A 40 -15.93 20.76 7.66
N MET A 41 -16.66 21.23 8.67
CA MET A 41 -18.02 21.74 8.49
C MET A 41 -18.06 22.98 7.60
N GLU A 42 -17.11 23.91 7.79
CA GLU A 42 -16.99 25.08 6.92
C GLU A 42 -16.54 24.67 5.50
N GLY A 43 -15.67 23.69 5.38
CA GLY A 43 -15.25 23.13 4.08
C GLY A 43 -16.43 22.55 3.28
N ILE A 44 -17.29 21.77 3.94
CA ILE A 44 -18.55 21.25 3.34
C ILE A 44 -19.42 22.41 2.86
N ARG A 45 -19.58 23.45 3.65
CA ARG A 45 -20.37 24.63 3.28
C ARG A 45 -19.82 25.32 2.02
N ARG A 46 -18.48 25.48 1.97
CA ARG A 46 -17.82 26.11 0.81
C ARG A 46 -17.90 25.27 -0.46
N GLU A 47 -17.72 23.97 -0.36
CA GLU A 47 -17.91 23.07 -1.51
C GLU A 47 -19.36 23.12 -2.03
N ASN A 48 -20.35 23.10 -1.15
CA ASN A 48 -21.74 23.25 -1.54
C ASN A 48 -22.00 24.61 -2.24
N GLU A 49 -21.38 25.68 -1.80
CA GLU A 49 -21.43 26.98 -2.47
C GLU A 49 -20.88 26.90 -3.91
N GLN A 50 -19.76 26.22 -4.11
CA GLN A 50 -19.17 26.01 -5.44
C GLN A 50 -20.10 25.18 -6.33
N ILE A 51 -20.67 24.12 -5.80
CA ILE A 51 -21.61 23.26 -6.53
C ILE A 51 -22.84 24.07 -6.97
N GLU A 52 -23.40 24.89 -6.11
CA GLU A 52 -24.54 25.79 -6.46
C GLU A 52 -24.14 26.76 -7.57
N LYS A 53 -22.91 27.26 -7.58
CA LYS A 53 -22.40 28.11 -8.68
C LYS A 53 -22.31 27.36 -10.01
N ILE A 54 -21.88 26.12 -9.99
CA ILE A 54 -21.83 25.26 -11.18
C ILE A 54 -23.24 25.02 -11.71
N ILE A 55 -24.17 24.60 -10.84
CA ILE A 55 -25.54 24.24 -11.20
C ILE A 55 -26.31 25.44 -11.76
N ASN A 56 -26.15 26.61 -11.15
CA ASN A 56 -26.89 27.81 -11.49
C ASN A 56 -26.21 28.69 -12.54
N ASN A 57 -25.11 28.23 -13.13
CA ASN A 57 -24.46 28.95 -14.22
C ASN A 57 -25.37 28.97 -15.45
N PRO A 58 -25.79 30.18 -15.94
CA PRO A 58 -26.72 30.31 -17.08
C PRO A 58 -26.09 30.00 -18.42
N ASP A 59 -24.73 29.97 -18.48
CA ASP A 59 -23.99 29.72 -19.71
C ASP A 59 -24.05 28.25 -20.09
N GLU A 60 -23.91 27.96 -21.38
CA GLU A 60 -23.79 26.62 -21.89
C GLU A 60 -22.62 25.91 -21.21
N PRO A 61 -22.80 24.62 -20.78
CA PRO A 61 -21.71 23.89 -20.12
C PRO A 61 -20.47 23.71 -21.01
N THR A 62 -19.32 24.08 -20.49
CA THR A 62 -18.01 23.91 -21.14
C THR A 62 -17.02 23.24 -20.20
N PHE A 63 -15.89 22.79 -20.74
CA PHE A 63 -14.80 22.25 -19.93
C PHE A 63 -14.38 23.27 -18.85
N GLU A 64 -14.25 24.55 -19.22
CA GLU A 64 -13.78 25.62 -18.33
C GLU A 64 -14.78 26.02 -17.25
N ASN A 65 -16.09 25.99 -17.54
CA ASN A 65 -17.09 26.44 -16.59
C ASN A 65 -17.77 25.30 -15.81
N THR A 66 -17.48 24.05 -16.14
CA THR A 66 -18.10 22.86 -15.53
C THR A 66 -17.07 21.88 -15.00
N ILE A 67 -16.15 21.39 -15.85
CA ILE A 67 -15.21 20.35 -15.47
C ILE A 67 -14.10 20.90 -14.55
N ILE A 68 -13.50 22.03 -14.90
CA ILE A 68 -12.48 22.65 -14.04
C ILE A 68 -13.05 23.01 -12.66
N PRO A 69 -14.19 23.72 -12.54
CA PRO A 69 -14.78 23.99 -11.23
C PRO A 69 -15.22 22.75 -10.45
N GLU A 70 -15.65 21.69 -11.13
CA GLU A 70 -16.00 20.42 -10.47
C GLU A 70 -14.75 19.71 -9.90
N ASP A 71 -13.67 19.69 -10.65
CA ASP A 71 -12.39 19.18 -10.16
C ASP A 71 -11.81 20.02 -9.00
N GLU A 72 -12.01 21.33 -9.04
CA GLU A 72 -11.59 22.25 -7.99
C GLU A 72 -12.37 22.08 -6.67
N VAL A 73 -13.55 21.49 -6.68
CA VAL A 73 -14.26 21.07 -5.46
C VAL A 73 -13.50 19.89 -4.80
N LYS A 74 -12.90 19.05 -5.60
CA LYS A 74 -12.12 17.90 -5.15
C LYS A 74 -10.62 18.21 -4.99
N GLY A 75 -10.15 19.28 -5.63
CA GLY A 75 -8.76 19.70 -5.67
C GLY A 75 -8.51 20.99 -4.87
N ARG A 76 -7.47 21.74 -5.21
CA ARG A 76 -6.99 22.85 -4.36
C ARG A 76 -7.12 24.21 -5.01
N LYS A 77 -8.12 24.97 -4.58
CA LYS A 77 -8.18 26.42 -4.66
C LYS A 77 -8.38 27.00 -3.28
N HIS A 78 -7.74 28.10 -3.01
CA HIS A 78 -7.62 28.77 -1.69
C HIS A 78 -8.91 28.99 -0.89
N TYR A 79 -10.09 28.83 -1.45
CA TYR A 79 -11.33 28.97 -0.73
C TYR A 79 -12.11 27.66 -0.71
N TYR A 80 -12.28 27.01 -1.85
CA TYR A 80 -13.10 25.82 -1.99
C TYR A 80 -12.34 24.53 -1.64
N ASP A 81 -11.00 24.59 -1.52
CA ASP A 81 -10.15 23.48 -1.15
C ASP A 81 -10.06 23.19 0.35
N LEU A 82 -10.78 23.96 1.17
CA LEU A 82 -10.65 23.87 2.63
C LEU A 82 -10.90 22.45 3.15
N LEU A 83 -11.98 21.80 2.69
CA LEU A 83 -12.31 20.44 3.12
C LEU A 83 -11.19 19.47 2.78
N SER A 84 -10.73 19.48 1.54
CA SER A 84 -9.63 18.63 1.05
C SER A 84 -8.34 18.84 1.84
N ARG A 85 -7.98 20.10 2.17
CA ARG A 85 -6.81 20.41 3.00
C ARG A 85 -6.94 19.85 4.42
N VAL A 86 -8.09 20.01 5.03
CA VAL A 86 -8.34 19.52 6.40
C VAL A 86 -8.35 18.00 6.42
N GLU A 87 -9.06 17.37 5.49
CA GLU A 87 -9.12 15.91 5.38
C GLU A 87 -7.73 15.29 5.16
N SER A 88 -6.91 15.88 4.30
CA SER A 88 -5.54 15.37 4.06
C SER A 88 -4.70 15.37 5.33
N VAL A 89 -4.83 16.38 6.17
CA VAL A 89 -4.12 16.43 7.46
C VAL A 89 -4.74 15.45 8.46
N PHE A 90 -6.06 15.50 8.65
CA PHE A 90 -6.76 14.71 9.65
C PHE A 90 -6.57 13.20 9.44
N PHE A 91 -6.81 12.69 8.23
CA PHE A 91 -6.72 11.26 7.95
C PHE A 91 -5.27 10.77 7.94
N ASN A 92 -4.30 11.61 7.56
CA ASN A 92 -2.89 11.28 7.74
C ASN A 92 -2.53 11.18 9.22
N MET A 93 -3.00 12.11 10.05
CA MET A 93 -2.76 12.06 11.51
C MET A 93 -3.49 10.90 12.17
N LEU A 94 -4.67 10.55 11.71
CA LEU A 94 -5.43 9.38 12.20
C LEU A 94 -4.63 8.07 12.03
N SER A 95 -3.79 7.99 11.02
CA SER A 95 -2.91 6.82 10.78
C SER A 95 -1.53 6.94 11.41
N ALA A 96 -0.95 8.13 11.43
CA ALA A 96 0.44 8.34 11.84
C ALA A 96 0.61 8.80 13.30
N GLU A 97 -0.36 9.50 13.87
CA GLU A 97 -0.29 10.09 15.21
C GLU A 97 -1.69 10.22 15.83
N THR A 98 -2.38 9.09 16.02
CA THR A 98 -3.74 9.10 16.59
C THR A 98 -3.75 8.95 18.11
N ASN A 99 -4.90 9.24 18.68
CA ASN A 99 -5.27 8.99 20.07
C ASN A 99 -6.79 8.77 20.16
N ASP A 100 -7.29 8.43 21.36
CA ASP A 100 -8.70 8.13 21.58
C ASP A 100 -9.64 9.28 21.19
N GLU A 101 -9.21 10.53 21.38
CA GLU A 101 -9.99 11.73 21.03
C GLU A 101 -10.07 11.93 19.51
N MET A 102 -8.96 11.70 18.80
CA MET A 102 -8.92 11.69 17.31
C MET A 102 -9.81 10.58 16.76
N ASP A 103 -9.74 9.38 17.32
CA ASP A 103 -10.54 8.24 16.89
C ASP A 103 -12.05 8.50 17.09
N ALA A 104 -12.42 9.11 18.21
CA ALA A 104 -13.79 9.51 18.50
C ALA A 104 -14.30 10.58 17.50
N LEU A 105 -13.44 11.55 17.16
CA LEU A 105 -13.76 12.55 16.17
C LEU A 105 -13.93 11.94 14.76
N ALA A 106 -13.08 10.99 14.40
CA ALA A 106 -13.20 10.24 13.14
C ALA A 106 -14.55 9.51 13.03
N GLN A 107 -14.97 8.83 14.11
CA GLN A 107 -16.27 8.15 14.17
C GLN A 107 -17.44 9.12 14.02
N LYS A 108 -17.32 10.32 14.59
CA LYS A 108 -18.34 11.38 14.46
C LYS A 108 -18.39 11.95 13.05
N MET A 109 -17.24 12.24 12.45
CA MET A 109 -17.15 12.98 11.18
C MET A 109 -17.33 12.08 9.96
N SER A 110 -16.92 10.82 10.01
CA SER A 110 -16.96 9.91 8.86
C SER A 110 -18.35 9.78 8.24
N PRO A 111 -19.45 9.61 8.98
CA PRO A 111 -20.80 9.60 8.39
C PRO A 111 -21.18 10.92 7.70
N ILE A 112 -20.78 12.05 8.27
CA ILE A 112 -21.06 13.39 7.74
C ILE A 112 -20.31 13.60 6.42
N LEU A 113 -19.03 13.25 6.39
CA LEU A 113 -18.18 13.37 5.19
C LEU A 113 -18.66 12.42 4.09
N THR A 114 -19.02 11.19 4.43
CA THR A 114 -19.56 10.21 3.48
C THR A 114 -20.88 10.68 2.89
N LYS A 115 -21.78 11.21 3.71
CA LYS A 115 -23.04 11.77 3.23
C LYS A 115 -22.79 12.92 2.25
N HIS A 116 -21.90 13.84 2.60
CA HIS A 116 -21.55 14.97 1.74
C HIS A 116 -20.96 14.48 0.39
N SER A 117 -20.02 13.55 0.42
CA SER A 117 -19.43 12.95 -0.78
C SER A 117 -20.49 12.31 -1.68
N ASN A 118 -21.44 11.58 -1.10
CA ASN A 118 -22.56 10.98 -1.83
C ASN A 118 -23.51 12.05 -2.41
N ASP A 119 -23.81 13.09 -1.65
CA ASP A 119 -24.67 14.19 -2.11
C ASP A 119 -24.04 14.91 -3.33
N VAL A 120 -22.73 15.02 -3.37
CA VAL A 120 -22.00 15.59 -4.52
C VAL A 120 -21.99 14.63 -5.70
N SER A 121 -21.54 13.39 -5.49
CA SER A 121 -21.33 12.40 -6.56
C SER A 121 -22.62 11.88 -7.19
N LEU A 122 -23.75 12.04 -6.52
CA LEU A 122 -25.07 11.65 -7.02
C LEU A 122 -25.96 12.86 -7.40
N ASN A 123 -25.38 14.05 -7.43
CA ASN A 123 -26.13 15.25 -7.79
C ASN A 123 -26.52 15.24 -9.27
N PRO A 124 -27.82 15.11 -9.63
CA PRO A 124 -28.23 14.97 -11.02
C PRO A 124 -28.00 16.23 -11.86
N LYS A 125 -28.04 17.40 -11.26
CA LYS A 125 -27.84 18.67 -11.98
C LYS A 125 -26.37 18.88 -12.32
N VAL A 126 -25.46 18.50 -11.45
CA VAL A 126 -24.02 18.50 -11.75
C VAL A 126 -23.73 17.50 -12.87
N PHE A 127 -24.31 16.29 -12.77
CA PHE A 127 -24.12 15.27 -13.79
C PHE A 127 -24.65 15.66 -15.16
N GLU A 128 -25.83 16.33 -15.25
CA GLU A 128 -26.36 16.84 -16.51
C GLU A 128 -25.38 17.78 -17.22
N ARG A 129 -24.72 18.67 -16.48
CA ARG A 129 -23.72 19.59 -17.05
C ARG A 129 -22.45 18.84 -17.49
N ILE A 130 -21.97 17.92 -16.68
CA ILE A 130 -20.78 17.09 -17.03
C ILE A 130 -21.07 16.24 -18.26
N LYS A 131 -22.23 15.60 -18.33
CA LYS A 131 -22.69 14.81 -19.48
C LYS A 131 -22.76 15.65 -20.75
N TYR A 132 -23.31 16.86 -20.66
CA TYR A 132 -23.35 17.78 -21.79
C TYR A 132 -21.96 18.09 -22.34
N VAL A 133 -20.99 18.40 -21.47
CA VAL A 133 -19.60 18.64 -21.88
C VAL A 133 -19.00 17.38 -22.51
N TYR A 134 -19.24 16.21 -21.91
CA TYR A 134 -18.74 14.92 -22.41
C TYR A 134 -19.21 14.62 -23.84
N GLU A 135 -20.47 14.96 -24.15
CA GLU A 135 -21.10 14.71 -25.46
C GLU A 135 -20.78 15.81 -26.51
N HIS A 136 -20.44 17.05 -26.08
CA HIS A 136 -20.37 18.22 -26.95
C HIS A 136 -19.06 19.01 -26.88
N HIS A 137 -18.02 18.48 -26.25
CA HIS A 137 -16.74 19.20 -26.13
C HIS A 137 -16.04 19.38 -27.50
N GLY A 138 -15.24 20.45 -27.60
CA GLY A 138 -14.34 20.68 -28.72
C GLY A 138 -13.01 19.89 -28.58
N ALA A 139 -11.97 20.39 -29.24
CA ALA A 139 -10.61 19.80 -29.07
C ALA A 139 -10.10 20.03 -27.67
N LEU A 140 -9.65 18.95 -27.01
CA LEU A 140 -9.03 18.95 -25.69
C LEU A 140 -7.63 18.35 -25.80
N THR A 141 -6.73 18.78 -24.89
CA THR A 141 -5.45 18.11 -24.70
C THR A 141 -5.67 16.70 -24.15
N PRO A 142 -4.69 15.77 -24.25
CA PRO A 142 -4.81 14.44 -23.66
C PRO A 142 -5.12 14.48 -22.17
N GLU A 143 -4.52 15.41 -21.41
CA GLU A 143 -4.75 15.57 -19.99
C GLU A 143 -6.16 16.11 -19.66
N GLU A 144 -6.64 17.10 -20.42
CA GLU A 144 -8.00 17.63 -20.29
C GLU A 144 -9.04 16.53 -20.64
N ASN A 145 -8.77 15.76 -21.70
CA ASN A 145 -9.65 14.66 -22.07
C ASN A 145 -9.72 13.59 -20.97
N ARG A 146 -8.58 13.27 -20.37
CA ARG A 146 -8.52 12.34 -19.22
C ARG A 146 -9.32 12.86 -18.03
N LEU A 147 -9.21 14.15 -17.70
CA LEU A 147 -9.99 14.74 -16.61
C LEU A 147 -11.50 14.66 -16.89
N LEU A 148 -11.92 14.99 -18.10
CA LEU A 148 -13.32 14.89 -18.52
C LEU A 148 -13.84 13.45 -18.43
N GLU A 149 -13.09 12.48 -18.95
CA GLU A 149 -13.43 11.05 -18.84
C GLU A 149 -13.58 10.61 -17.39
N ASN A 150 -12.63 10.99 -16.53
CA ASN A 150 -12.67 10.63 -15.11
C ASN A 150 -13.86 11.26 -14.38
N SER A 151 -14.19 12.52 -14.67
CA SER A 151 -15.35 13.20 -14.09
C SER A 151 -16.65 12.51 -14.51
N TYR A 152 -16.85 12.31 -15.80
CA TYR A 152 -18.06 11.64 -16.32
C TYR A 152 -18.19 10.21 -15.76
N ASP A 153 -17.15 9.41 -15.89
CA ASP A 153 -17.16 8.02 -15.44
C ASP A 153 -17.29 7.89 -13.92
N GLY A 154 -16.75 8.83 -13.16
CA GLY A 154 -16.91 8.87 -11.70
C GLY A 154 -18.40 8.94 -11.30
N PHE A 155 -19.18 9.80 -11.94
CA PHE A 155 -20.62 9.89 -11.73
C PHE A 155 -21.37 8.64 -12.21
N VAL A 156 -21.05 8.14 -13.40
CA VAL A 156 -21.67 6.93 -13.96
C VAL A 156 -21.45 5.73 -13.05
N ARG A 157 -20.23 5.52 -12.58
CA ARG A 157 -19.87 4.42 -11.67
C ARG A 157 -20.46 4.56 -10.27
N SER A 158 -20.84 5.77 -9.89
CA SER A 158 -21.61 6.04 -8.67
C SER A 158 -23.12 5.85 -8.83
N GLY A 159 -23.59 5.52 -10.04
CA GLY A 159 -24.99 5.22 -10.31
C GLY A 159 -25.78 6.36 -10.97
N ALA A 160 -25.14 7.39 -11.50
CA ALA A 160 -25.83 8.56 -12.07
C ALA A 160 -26.79 8.25 -13.23
N LEU A 161 -26.55 7.18 -13.98
CA LEU A 161 -27.43 6.74 -15.09
C LEU A 161 -28.58 5.84 -14.64
N LEU A 162 -28.63 5.43 -13.38
CA LEU A 162 -29.72 4.61 -12.85
C LEU A 162 -30.98 5.45 -12.63
N ASP A 163 -32.13 4.80 -12.72
CA ASP A 163 -33.37 5.38 -12.22
C ASP A 163 -33.37 5.47 -10.68
N GLU A 164 -34.38 6.12 -10.09
CA GLU A 164 -34.43 6.31 -8.63
C GLU A 164 -34.48 4.98 -7.87
N ALA A 165 -35.18 3.97 -8.39
CA ALA A 165 -35.23 2.65 -7.78
C ALA A 165 -33.86 1.96 -7.81
N GLY A 166 -33.13 2.09 -8.93
CA GLY A 166 -31.76 1.60 -9.08
C GLY A 166 -30.78 2.30 -8.14
N LYS A 167 -30.87 3.62 -8.01
CA LYS A 167 -30.06 4.40 -7.06
C LYS A 167 -30.30 3.98 -5.61
N ASP A 168 -31.57 3.80 -5.22
CA ASP A 168 -31.92 3.33 -3.89
C ASP A 168 -31.42 1.91 -3.62
N ARG A 169 -31.50 1.04 -4.61
CA ARG A 169 -30.95 -0.32 -4.52
C ARG A 169 -29.42 -0.28 -4.34
N LEU A 170 -28.71 0.53 -5.12
CA LEU A 170 -27.27 0.69 -5.03
C LEU A 170 -26.83 1.20 -3.65
N ARG A 171 -27.53 2.20 -3.11
CA ARG A 171 -27.26 2.70 -1.75
C ARG A 171 -27.39 1.60 -0.70
N LYS A 172 -28.44 0.80 -0.74
CA LYS A 172 -28.65 -0.33 0.21
C LYS A 172 -27.57 -1.39 0.09
N LEU A 173 -27.17 -1.74 -1.13
CA LEU A 173 -26.09 -2.72 -1.36
C LEU A 173 -24.76 -2.20 -0.83
N THR A 174 -24.46 -0.93 -1.07
CA THR A 174 -23.21 -0.28 -0.62
C THR A 174 -23.14 -0.18 0.90
N GLU A 175 -24.25 0.21 1.53
CA GLU A 175 -24.36 0.29 3.00
C GLU A 175 -24.17 -1.07 3.65
N GLU A 176 -24.82 -2.11 3.13
CA GLU A 176 -24.67 -3.48 3.64
C GLU A 176 -23.24 -3.98 3.46
N ALA A 177 -22.62 -3.74 2.31
CA ALA A 177 -21.23 -4.12 2.03
C ALA A 177 -20.25 -3.42 2.99
N SER A 178 -20.45 -2.14 3.26
CA SER A 178 -19.61 -1.38 4.23
C SER A 178 -19.74 -1.93 5.64
N MET A 179 -20.94 -2.23 6.08
CA MET A 179 -21.19 -2.83 7.41
C MET A 179 -20.56 -4.21 7.53
N LEU A 180 -20.70 -5.05 6.52
CA LEU A 180 -20.12 -6.39 6.52
C LEU A 180 -18.59 -6.39 6.43
N SER A 181 -18.00 -5.45 5.68
CA SER A 181 -16.55 -5.25 5.64
C SER A 181 -16.00 -4.86 7.02
N LEU A 182 -16.71 -3.99 7.73
CA LEU A 182 -16.36 -3.63 9.11
C LEU A 182 -16.49 -4.83 10.05
N GLN A 183 -17.59 -5.57 9.96
CA GLN A 183 -17.82 -6.78 10.75
C GLN A 183 -16.75 -7.84 10.50
N PHE A 184 -16.36 -8.05 9.23
CA PHE A 184 -15.26 -8.93 8.85
C PHE A 184 -13.97 -8.58 9.60
N SER A 185 -13.59 -7.30 9.57
CA SER A 185 -12.37 -6.81 10.20
C SER A 185 -12.41 -6.92 11.72
N GLN A 186 -13.55 -6.58 12.33
CA GLN A 186 -13.74 -6.66 13.78
C GLN A 186 -13.72 -8.12 14.27
N ASN A 187 -14.38 -9.05 13.55
CA ASN A 187 -14.35 -10.46 13.86
C ASN A 187 -12.92 -11.03 13.82
N LEU A 188 -12.18 -10.70 12.77
CA LEU A 188 -10.80 -11.15 12.61
C LEU A 188 -9.91 -10.63 13.73
N LEU A 189 -9.99 -9.34 14.03
CA LEU A 189 -9.21 -8.72 15.11
C LEU A 189 -9.53 -9.34 16.46
N LYS A 190 -10.81 -9.51 16.78
CA LYS A 190 -11.28 -10.07 18.05
C LYS A 190 -10.76 -11.49 18.25
N GLU A 191 -10.88 -12.34 17.24
CA GLU A 191 -10.46 -13.74 17.35
C GLU A 191 -8.93 -13.88 17.34
N ASN A 192 -8.23 -13.06 16.56
CA ASN A 192 -6.77 -13.01 16.56
C ASN A 192 -6.22 -12.63 17.94
N LYS A 193 -6.76 -11.60 18.57
CA LYS A 193 -6.30 -11.11 19.88
C LYS A 193 -6.73 -12.00 21.05
N ALA A 194 -7.73 -12.84 20.88
CA ALA A 194 -8.18 -13.77 21.91
C ALA A 194 -7.25 -14.99 22.10
N TYR A 195 -6.41 -15.29 21.09
CA TYR A 195 -5.51 -16.44 21.15
C TYR A 195 -4.14 -16.06 21.72
N THR A 196 -3.65 -16.90 22.62
CA THR A 196 -2.26 -16.85 23.11
C THR A 196 -1.72 -18.28 23.29
N LEU A 197 -0.45 -18.46 22.96
CA LEU A 197 0.32 -19.65 23.32
C LEU A 197 1.16 -19.29 24.55
N HIS A 198 0.79 -19.80 25.71
CA HIS A 198 1.50 -19.54 26.97
C HIS A 198 2.51 -20.66 27.27
N ILE A 199 3.78 -20.30 27.37
CA ILE A 199 4.87 -21.23 27.71
C ILE A 199 5.45 -20.85 29.07
N THR A 200 5.61 -21.85 29.93
CA THR A 200 6.18 -21.73 31.28
C THR A 200 7.47 -22.52 31.47
N ASP A 201 7.73 -23.53 30.63
CA ASP A 201 8.97 -24.30 30.65
C ASP A 201 9.94 -23.74 29.61
N GLU A 202 11.10 -23.28 30.06
CA GLU A 202 12.14 -22.72 29.19
C GLU A 202 12.61 -23.70 28.11
N LYS A 203 12.49 -25.02 28.34
CA LYS A 203 12.83 -26.04 27.35
C LYS A 203 11.96 -25.95 26.10
N ASP A 204 10.75 -25.44 26.23
CA ASP A 204 9.82 -25.27 25.10
C ASP A 204 10.14 -24.05 24.22
N LEU A 205 11.13 -23.23 24.64
CA LEU A 205 11.70 -22.14 23.84
C LEU A 205 12.87 -22.57 22.95
N ASP A 206 13.24 -23.85 22.98
CA ASP A 206 14.39 -24.33 22.24
C ASP A 206 14.34 -23.97 20.75
N GLY A 207 15.47 -23.42 20.24
CA GLY A 207 15.63 -22.94 18.88
C GLY A 207 15.24 -21.48 18.66
N LEU A 208 14.46 -20.89 19.55
CA LEU A 208 14.03 -19.48 19.40
C LEU A 208 15.19 -18.50 19.68
N PRO A 209 15.36 -17.48 18.84
CA PRO A 209 16.36 -16.43 19.09
C PRO A 209 16.00 -15.59 20.31
N ASP A 210 17.00 -14.94 20.90
CA ASP A 210 16.84 -14.12 22.11
C ASP A 210 15.80 -13.01 21.91
N THR A 211 15.79 -12.38 20.74
CA THR A 211 14.81 -11.35 20.39
C THR A 211 13.36 -11.84 20.48
N ALA A 212 13.09 -13.06 20.00
CA ALA A 212 11.76 -13.66 20.09
C ALA A 212 11.38 -14.03 21.53
N ARG A 213 12.34 -14.52 22.33
CA ARG A 213 12.16 -14.84 23.76
C ARG A 213 11.86 -13.59 24.58
N GLU A 214 12.63 -12.53 24.38
CA GLU A 214 12.45 -11.24 25.06
C GLU A 214 11.09 -10.62 24.74
N ALA A 215 10.69 -10.61 23.49
CA ALA A 215 9.37 -10.13 23.06
C ALA A 215 8.22 -10.95 23.69
N ALA A 216 8.37 -12.27 23.75
CA ALA A 216 7.36 -13.15 24.36
C ALA A 216 7.29 -12.98 25.88
N GLN A 217 8.42 -12.72 26.55
CA GLN A 217 8.46 -12.44 27.98
C GLN A 217 7.76 -11.11 28.30
N GLU A 218 7.98 -10.08 27.48
CA GLU A 218 7.30 -8.80 27.64
C GLU A 218 5.80 -8.94 27.41
N ALA A 219 5.38 -9.68 26.38
CA ALA A 219 3.98 -9.97 26.13
C ALA A 219 3.28 -10.72 27.29
N ALA A 220 4.02 -11.57 28.01
CA ALA A 220 3.53 -12.23 29.22
C ALA A 220 3.35 -11.22 30.36
N LYS A 221 4.34 -10.36 30.60
CA LYS A 221 4.28 -9.32 31.65
C LYS A 221 3.11 -8.36 31.45
N GLU A 222 2.90 -7.90 30.23
CA GLU A 222 1.76 -7.03 29.87
C GLU A 222 0.40 -7.66 30.22
N ARG A 223 0.33 -8.99 30.24
CA ARG A 223 -0.86 -9.77 30.60
C ARG A 223 -0.89 -10.20 32.07
N GLY A 224 0.10 -9.79 32.86
CA GLY A 224 0.24 -10.22 34.26
C GLY A 224 0.55 -11.72 34.41
N MET A 225 1.21 -12.32 33.41
CA MET A 225 1.57 -13.75 33.36
C MET A 225 3.06 -13.94 33.55
N GLU A 226 3.45 -15.06 34.17
CA GLU A 226 4.84 -15.50 34.21
C GLU A 226 5.18 -16.29 32.93
N GLY A 227 6.47 -16.35 32.58
CA GLY A 227 6.95 -17.09 31.43
C GLY A 227 6.86 -16.28 30.14
N TRP A 228 6.36 -16.90 29.09
CA TRP A 228 6.39 -16.36 27.72
C TRP A 228 5.04 -16.54 27.04
N VAL A 229 4.61 -15.50 26.32
CA VAL A 229 3.37 -15.52 25.55
C VAL A 229 3.67 -15.23 24.10
N PHE A 230 3.25 -16.16 23.22
CA PHE A 230 3.29 -15.97 21.78
C PHE A 230 1.87 -15.73 21.26
N THR A 231 1.76 -14.86 20.28
CA THR A 231 0.49 -14.45 19.67
C THR A 231 0.45 -14.82 18.18
N LEU A 232 -0.68 -14.55 17.54
CA LEU A 232 -0.84 -14.75 16.09
C LEU A 232 -0.38 -13.53 15.27
N ASP A 233 0.11 -12.49 15.92
CA ASP A 233 0.69 -11.34 15.23
C ASP A 233 1.99 -11.74 14.52
N ALA A 234 2.20 -11.21 13.31
CA ALA A 234 3.30 -11.62 12.45
C ALA A 234 4.70 -11.63 13.11
N PRO A 235 5.08 -10.62 13.95
CA PRO A 235 6.39 -10.62 14.62
C PRO A 235 6.56 -11.72 15.68
N SER A 236 5.46 -12.25 16.20
CA SER A 236 5.47 -13.38 17.16
C SER A 236 5.33 -14.72 16.45
N PHE A 237 4.37 -14.81 15.54
CA PHE A 237 4.01 -16.02 14.81
C PHE A 237 5.13 -16.51 13.85
N GLY A 238 5.64 -15.63 13.01
CA GLY A 238 6.62 -15.96 11.99
C GLY A 238 7.92 -16.55 12.57
N PRO A 239 8.60 -15.87 13.50
CA PRO A 239 9.81 -16.40 14.12
C PRO A 239 9.59 -17.72 14.87
N PHE A 240 8.44 -17.91 15.51
CA PHE A 240 8.13 -19.17 16.20
C PHE A 240 8.11 -20.34 15.21
N LEU A 241 7.41 -20.23 14.09
CA LEU A 241 7.36 -21.28 13.07
C LEU A 241 8.71 -21.52 12.42
N MET A 242 9.52 -20.48 12.28
CA MET A 242 10.83 -20.55 11.62
C MET A 242 11.91 -21.21 12.49
N TYR A 243 11.91 -20.91 13.78
CA TYR A 243 13.03 -21.24 14.67
C TYR A 243 12.72 -22.32 15.72
N SER A 244 11.47 -22.44 16.18
CA SER A 244 11.16 -23.39 17.25
C SER A 244 11.40 -24.82 16.82
N THR A 245 12.14 -25.58 17.64
CA THR A 245 12.35 -27.04 17.48
C THR A 245 11.14 -27.84 17.96
N ARG A 246 10.20 -27.22 18.67
CA ARG A 246 9.03 -27.87 19.24
C ARG A 246 7.91 -28.04 18.21
N ARG A 247 7.94 -29.13 17.45
CA ARG A 247 7.01 -29.40 16.36
C ARG A 247 5.53 -29.32 16.76
N LYS A 248 5.16 -29.85 17.94
CA LYS A 248 3.78 -29.80 18.42
C LYS A 248 3.31 -28.36 18.67
N LEU A 249 4.17 -27.49 19.16
CA LEU A 249 3.85 -26.08 19.39
C LEU A 249 3.77 -25.32 18.07
N ARG A 250 4.61 -25.66 17.08
CA ARG A 250 4.45 -25.13 15.71
C ARG A 250 3.09 -25.51 15.11
N GLU A 251 2.71 -26.78 15.24
CA GLU A 251 1.40 -27.27 14.79
C GLU A 251 0.24 -26.52 15.46
N GLU A 252 0.28 -26.39 16.79
CA GLU A 252 -0.74 -25.69 17.57
C GLU A 252 -0.89 -24.23 17.11
N LEU A 253 0.23 -23.51 17.02
CA LEU A 253 0.22 -22.11 16.61
C LEU A 253 -0.22 -21.94 15.15
N TYR A 254 0.25 -22.80 14.25
CA TYR A 254 -0.16 -22.81 12.84
C TYR A 254 -1.65 -23.06 12.69
N MET A 255 -2.18 -24.05 13.37
CA MET A 255 -3.61 -24.38 13.30
C MET A 255 -4.48 -23.27 13.90
N ALA A 256 -4.05 -22.68 15.02
CA ALA A 256 -4.75 -21.54 15.61
C ALA A 256 -4.87 -20.37 14.61
N HIS A 257 -3.81 -20.06 13.90
CA HIS A 257 -3.83 -19.00 12.88
C HIS A 257 -4.70 -19.36 11.67
N ASN A 258 -4.59 -20.56 11.16
CA ASN A 258 -5.25 -20.96 9.91
C ASN A 258 -6.70 -21.45 10.08
N THR A 259 -7.21 -21.43 11.31
CA THR A 259 -8.61 -21.72 11.65
C THR A 259 -9.35 -20.53 12.28
N LEU A 260 -8.79 -19.32 12.16
CA LEU A 260 -9.47 -18.09 12.58
C LEU A 260 -10.78 -17.92 11.82
N CYS A 261 -11.79 -17.44 12.52
CA CYS A 261 -13.10 -17.03 11.95
C CYS A 261 -13.88 -18.12 11.19
N ILE A 262 -13.60 -19.40 11.44
CA ILE A 262 -14.36 -20.53 10.87
C ILE A 262 -15.11 -21.38 11.91
N LYS A 263 -14.98 -21.03 13.20
CA LYS A 263 -15.66 -21.72 14.30
C LYS A 263 -17.13 -21.31 14.37
N ASP A 264 -17.96 -22.18 14.94
CA ASP A 264 -19.37 -21.88 15.19
C ASP A 264 -19.51 -20.93 16.39
N ASN A 265 -19.24 -19.65 16.15
CA ASN A 265 -19.29 -18.57 17.14
C ASN A 265 -19.58 -17.21 16.46
N ASP A 266 -19.66 -16.14 17.27
CA ASP A 266 -20.00 -14.79 16.81
C ASP A 266 -18.96 -14.16 15.89
N THR A 267 -17.74 -14.68 15.84
CA THR A 267 -16.64 -14.18 15.01
C THR A 267 -16.47 -14.94 13.69
N ASN A 268 -17.40 -15.83 13.35
CA ASN A 268 -17.36 -16.58 12.10
C ASN A 268 -17.58 -15.65 10.89
N ASN A 269 -16.64 -15.70 9.94
CA ASN A 269 -16.69 -14.86 8.73
C ASN A 269 -17.14 -15.62 7.47
N LEU A 270 -17.46 -16.90 7.53
CA LEU A 270 -17.80 -17.68 6.33
C LEU A 270 -19.00 -17.11 5.58
N LYS A 271 -20.09 -16.82 6.29
CA LYS A 271 -21.29 -16.22 5.69
C LYS A 271 -21.11 -14.74 5.34
N VAL A 272 -20.31 -14.02 6.12
CA VAL A 272 -19.93 -12.61 5.83
C VAL A 272 -19.24 -12.54 4.49
N CYS A 273 -18.26 -13.41 4.23
CA CYS A 273 -17.56 -13.48 2.95
C CYS A 273 -18.50 -13.82 1.79
N GLN A 274 -19.34 -14.85 1.96
CA GLN A 274 -20.31 -15.25 0.95
C GLN A 274 -21.25 -14.08 0.59
N ARG A 275 -21.74 -13.36 1.59
CA ARG A 275 -22.63 -12.21 1.36
C ARG A 275 -21.89 -11.04 0.69
N LEU A 276 -20.65 -10.73 1.08
CA LEU A 276 -19.82 -9.68 0.44
C LEU A 276 -19.58 -9.98 -1.03
N ILE A 277 -19.27 -11.22 -1.39
CA ILE A 277 -19.07 -11.65 -2.78
C ILE A 277 -20.36 -11.38 -3.59
N ASN A 278 -21.51 -11.76 -3.06
CA ASN A 278 -22.80 -11.56 -3.73
C ASN A 278 -23.20 -10.09 -3.82
N LEU A 279 -22.97 -9.29 -2.77
CA LEU A 279 -23.24 -7.85 -2.81
C LEU A 279 -22.46 -7.15 -3.91
N ARG A 280 -21.17 -7.45 -4.04
CA ARG A 280 -20.32 -6.86 -5.08
C ARG A 280 -20.76 -7.28 -6.48
N ARG A 281 -21.16 -8.55 -6.67
CA ARG A 281 -21.74 -9.01 -7.93
C ARG A 281 -23.04 -8.25 -8.26
N GLU A 282 -23.96 -8.13 -7.31
CA GLU A 282 -25.21 -7.40 -7.51
C GLU A 282 -24.99 -5.93 -7.86
N MET A 283 -24.03 -5.27 -7.17
CA MET A 283 -23.65 -3.88 -7.47
C MET A 283 -23.12 -3.73 -8.90
N ALA A 284 -22.21 -4.61 -9.33
CA ALA A 284 -21.66 -4.58 -10.67
C ALA A 284 -22.73 -4.80 -11.74
N GLN A 285 -23.62 -5.79 -11.53
CA GLN A 285 -24.69 -6.10 -12.46
C GLN A 285 -25.73 -4.96 -12.56
N LEU A 286 -26.03 -4.31 -11.45
CA LEU A 286 -26.88 -3.12 -11.43
C LEU A 286 -26.29 -1.98 -12.25
N LEU A 287 -24.97 -1.84 -12.27
CA LEU A 287 -24.23 -0.85 -13.06
C LEU A 287 -23.96 -1.29 -14.51
N GLY A 288 -24.49 -2.44 -14.94
CA GLY A 288 -24.42 -2.90 -16.32
C GLY A 288 -23.22 -3.80 -16.68
N TYR A 289 -22.53 -4.33 -15.67
CA TYR A 289 -21.41 -5.27 -15.86
C TYR A 289 -21.84 -6.70 -15.52
N ASP A 290 -21.31 -7.69 -16.23
CA ASP A 290 -21.62 -9.09 -15.99
C ASP A 290 -21.09 -9.59 -14.64
N THR A 291 -19.89 -9.13 -14.27
CA THR A 291 -19.21 -9.51 -13.04
C THR A 291 -18.58 -8.29 -12.33
N TYR A 292 -18.26 -8.44 -11.06
CA TYR A 292 -17.53 -7.41 -10.34
C TYR A 292 -16.11 -7.19 -10.91
N ALA A 293 -15.45 -8.25 -11.35
CA ALA A 293 -14.15 -8.14 -12.00
C ALA A 293 -14.22 -7.31 -13.29
N ASP A 294 -15.25 -7.49 -14.12
CA ASP A 294 -15.46 -6.67 -15.33
C ASP A 294 -15.64 -5.18 -14.98
N TYR A 295 -16.39 -4.89 -13.92
CA TYR A 295 -16.55 -3.53 -13.41
C TYR A 295 -15.21 -2.91 -13.00
N VAL A 296 -14.36 -3.67 -12.30
CA VAL A 296 -13.04 -3.21 -11.84
C VAL A 296 -12.09 -3.00 -13.01
N MET A 297 -12.08 -3.91 -14.00
CA MET A 297 -11.11 -3.91 -15.11
C MET A 297 -11.18 -2.69 -16.02
N LYS A 298 -12.30 -1.96 -16.03
CA LYS A 298 -12.42 -0.74 -16.83
C LYS A 298 -11.32 0.29 -16.52
N TYR A 299 -10.85 0.34 -15.27
CA TYR A 299 -9.81 1.26 -14.82
C TYR A 299 -8.58 0.50 -14.33
N ARG A 300 -8.17 -0.48 -15.15
CA ARG A 300 -6.94 -1.25 -14.92
C ARG A 300 -6.11 -1.31 -16.19
N MET A 301 -4.79 -1.30 -16.02
CA MET A 301 -3.83 -1.47 -17.10
C MET A 301 -3.99 -2.83 -17.78
N ALA A 302 -4.39 -3.84 -17.01
CA ALA A 302 -4.69 -5.18 -17.50
C ALA A 302 -5.86 -5.21 -18.51
N THR A 303 -6.78 -4.27 -18.46
CA THR A 303 -7.92 -4.04 -19.35
C THR A 303 -9.01 -5.10 -19.36
N SER A 304 -8.70 -6.37 -19.11
CA SER A 304 -9.67 -7.45 -19.12
C SER A 304 -9.35 -8.56 -18.13
N VAL A 305 -10.39 -9.32 -17.76
CA VAL A 305 -10.28 -10.52 -16.93
C VAL A 305 -9.37 -11.57 -17.58
N GLU A 306 -9.46 -11.71 -18.91
CA GLU A 306 -8.63 -12.65 -19.69
C GLU A 306 -7.14 -12.33 -19.56
N ASN A 307 -6.77 -11.06 -19.60
CA ASN A 307 -5.37 -10.63 -19.43
C ASN A 307 -4.84 -10.91 -18.03
N VAL A 308 -5.67 -10.77 -17.00
CA VAL A 308 -5.31 -11.15 -15.63
C VAL A 308 -5.05 -12.65 -15.52
N TYR A 309 -5.97 -13.49 -16.01
CA TYR A 309 -5.78 -14.94 -16.01
C TYR A 309 -4.58 -15.37 -16.88
N LYS A 310 -4.36 -14.71 -18.00
CA LYS A 310 -3.18 -14.96 -18.82
C LYS A 310 -1.89 -14.76 -18.02
N LEU A 311 -1.76 -13.62 -17.32
CA LEU A 311 -0.61 -13.37 -16.44
C LEU A 311 -0.45 -14.47 -15.40
N LEU A 312 -1.51 -14.77 -14.63
CA LEU A 312 -1.47 -15.75 -13.55
C LEU A 312 -1.09 -17.15 -14.07
N ASN A 313 -1.67 -17.57 -15.19
CA ASN A 313 -1.38 -18.89 -15.79
C ASN A 313 0.03 -18.96 -16.39
N ASP A 314 0.52 -17.88 -17.02
CA ASP A 314 1.89 -17.80 -17.54
C ASP A 314 2.91 -17.91 -16.40
N LEU A 315 2.64 -17.26 -15.25
CA LEU A 315 3.48 -17.38 -14.05
C LEU A 315 3.43 -18.80 -13.46
N ILE A 316 2.27 -19.43 -13.36
CA ILE A 316 2.16 -20.81 -12.91
C ILE A 316 3.00 -21.74 -13.80
N LYS A 317 2.84 -21.63 -15.10
CA LYS A 317 3.60 -22.44 -16.06
C LYS A 317 5.11 -22.27 -15.91
N ALA A 318 5.57 -21.04 -15.70
CA ALA A 318 6.99 -20.75 -15.58
C ALA A 318 7.58 -21.17 -14.21
N TYR A 319 6.88 -20.92 -13.12
CA TYR A 319 7.42 -21.05 -11.76
C TYR A 319 7.15 -22.41 -11.09
N LYS A 320 6.05 -23.09 -11.43
CA LYS A 320 5.64 -24.33 -10.73
C LYS A 320 6.68 -25.45 -10.77
N PRO A 321 7.41 -25.71 -11.88
CA PRO A 321 8.46 -26.72 -11.88
C PRO A 321 9.55 -26.44 -10.85
N THR A 322 10.02 -25.20 -10.75
CA THR A 322 11.05 -24.79 -9.78
C THR A 322 10.50 -24.83 -8.35
N ALA A 323 9.26 -24.42 -8.11
CA ALA A 323 8.63 -24.51 -6.79
C ALA A 323 8.51 -25.95 -6.28
N ILE A 324 8.28 -26.91 -7.19
CA ILE A 324 8.30 -28.35 -6.86
C ILE A 324 9.72 -28.78 -6.46
N GLU A 325 10.74 -28.35 -7.17
CA GLU A 325 12.14 -28.64 -6.83
C GLU A 325 12.51 -28.04 -5.48
N GLU A 326 12.19 -26.76 -5.23
CA GLU A 326 12.38 -26.10 -3.93
C GLU A 326 11.75 -26.89 -2.78
N ARG A 327 10.49 -27.33 -2.96
CA ARG A 327 9.79 -28.15 -1.98
C ARG A 327 10.48 -29.49 -1.76
N ASN A 328 10.92 -30.16 -2.81
CA ASN A 328 11.59 -31.47 -2.71
C ASN A 328 12.92 -31.35 -1.95
N GLU A 329 13.66 -30.26 -2.11
CA GLU A 329 14.87 -30.00 -1.33
C GLU A 329 14.58 -29.82 0.17
N VAL A 330 13.51 -29.10 0.51
CA VAL A 330 13.05 -28.94 1.91
C VAL A 330 12.64 -30.29 2.50
N ILE A 331 11.89 -31.12 1.76
CA ILE A 331 11.50 -32.47 2.19
C ILE A 331 12.73 -33.37 2.38
N ALA A 332 13.69 -33.30 1.46
CA ALA A 332 14.92 -34.10 1.55
C ALA A 332 15.72 -33.74 2.81
N LEU A 333 15.87 -32.46 3.12
CA LEU A 333 16.53 -32.02 4.35
C LEU A 333 15.76 -32.48 5.60
N ALA A 334 14.46 -32.35 5.62
CA ALA A 334 13.64 -32.78 6.75
C ALA A 334 13.80 -34.29 7.01
N LYS A 335 13.82 -35.12 5.98
CA LYS A 335 14.05 -36.55 6.09
C LYS A 335 15.47 -36.90 6.52
N GLU A 336 16.46 -36.14 6.08
CA GLU A 336 17.85 -36.29 6.55
C GLU A 336 17.98 -36.04 8.07
N MET A 337 17.27 -35.03 8.56
CA MET A 337 17.30 -34.63 9.96
C MET A 337 16.44 -35.54 10.88
N GLU A 338 15.30 -36.00 10.42
CA GLU A 338 14.25 -36.64 11.25
C GLU A 338 14.05 -38.12 10.93
N GLY A 339 14.56 -38.60 9.80
CA GLY A 339 14.38 -39.97 9.30
C GLY A 339 13.47 -40.06 8.08
N ASN A 340 13.64 -41.16 7.31
CA ASN A 340 12.98 -41.32 6.00
C ASN A 340 11.44 -41.34 6.04
N ASP A 341 10.86 -41.73 7.18
CA ASP A 341 9.41 -41.80 7.36
C ASP A 341 8.78 -40.45 7.76
N PHE A 342 9.60 -39.42 7.93
CA PHE A 342 9.11 -38.10 8.33
C PHE A 342 8.30 -37.47 7.22
N LYS A 343 7.04 -37.10 7.55
CA LYS A 343 6.14 -36.37 6.65
C LYS A 343 6.18 -34.88 6.98
N VAL A 344 6.60 -34.07 6.03
CA VAL A 344 6.56 -32.61 6.16
C VAL A 344 5.14 -32.12 6.04
N MET A 345 4.68 -31.45 7.09
CA MET A 345 3.36 -30.85 7.18
C MET A 345 3.47 -29.32 7.00
N PRO A 346 2.37 -28.58 6.75
CA PRO A 346 2.43 -27.13 6.56
C PRO A 346 3.12 -26.34 7.68
N TRP A 347 2.99 -26.77 8.92
CA TRP A 347 3.69 -26.18 10.08
C TRP A 347 5.18 -26.47 10.18
N ASP A 348 5.70 -27.34 9.33
CA ASP A 348 7.12 -27.70 9.26
C ASP A 348 7.89 -26.92 8.20
N VAL A 349 7.18 -26.38 7.19
CA VAL A 349 7.82 -25.81 5.98
C VAL A 349 8.73 -24.62 6.32
N ALA A 350 8.26 -23.69 7.15
CA ALA A 350 9.07 -22.52 7.52
C ALA A 350 10.35 -22.92 8.27
N TYR A 351 10.26 -23.92 9.18
CA TYR A 351 11.40 -24.40 9.95
C TYR A 351 12.47 -25.04 9.06
N TYR A 352 12.11 -26.03 8.26
CA TYR A 352 13.09 -26.73 7.41
C TYR A 352 13.58 -25.89 6.24
N SER A 353 12.73 -25.01 5.71
CA SER A 353 13.17 -24.04 4.71
C SER A 353 14.24 -23.09 5.25
N HIS A 354 14.09 -22.61 6.48
CA HIS A 354 15.09 -21.81 7.15
C HIS A 354 16.40 -22.58 7.38
N GLN A 355 16.32 -23.81 7.87
CA GLN A 355 17.49 -24.68 8.06
C GLN A 355 18.26 -24.92 6.74
N LEU A 356 17.53 -25.15 5.64
CA LEU A 356 18.11 -25.32 4.32
C LEU A 356 18.80 -24.05 3.83
N LYS A 357 18.16 -22.89 4.01
CA LYS A 357 18.73 -21.58 3.64
C LYS A 357 20.04 -21.32 4.38
N MET A 358 20.07 -21.56 5.69
CA MET A 358 21.27 -21.43 6.51
C MET A 358 22.39 -22.37 6.03
N ARG A 359 22.06 -23.62 5.70
CA ARG A 359 23.02 -24.61 5.21
C ARG A 359 23.60 -24.25 3.83
N LYS A 360 22.74 -23.71 2.93
CA LYS A 360 23.16 -23.34 1.55
C LYS A 360 24.02 -22.09 1.48
N TYR A 361 23.71 -21.07 2.27
CA TYR A 361 24.27 -19.72 2.09
C TYR A 361 25.11 -19.24 3.27
N ASP A 362 25.06 -19.91 4.42
CA ASP A 362 25.77 -19.50 5.64
C ASP A 362 25.59 -17.99 5.93
N LEU A 363 24.34 -17.54 5.82
CA LEU A 363 23.96 -16.15 6.00
C LEU A 363 22.87 -16.04 7.08
N ASP A 364 23.25 -15.51 8.23
CA ASP A 364 22.31 -15.06 9.26
C ASP A 364 21.95 -13.58 8.97
N PRO A 365 20.66 -13.22 8.83
CA PRO A 365 20.24 -11.84 8.65
C PRO A 365 20.78 -10.86 9.71
N GLU A 366 21.00 -11.33 10.94
CA GLU A 366 21.57 -10.52 12.03
C GLU A 366 23.02 -10.05 11.74
N MET A 367 23.76 -10.78 10.90
CA MET A 367 25.12 -10.39 10.49
C MET A 367 25.15 -9.11 9.66
N LEU A 368 24.04 -8.75 9.02
CA LEU A 368 23.94 -7.58 8.15
C LEU A 368 23.67 -6.29 8.94
N ARG A 369 22.96 -6.38 10.05
CA ARG A 369 22.47 -5.21 10.81
C ARG A 369 23.56 -4.22 11.21
N PRO A 370 24.76 -4.63 11.65
CA PRO A 370 25.81 -3.68 12.00
C PRO A 370 26.24 -2.75 10.86
N TYR A 371 25.97 -3.14 9.60
CA TYR A 371 26.29 -2.36 8.40
C TYR A 371 25.11 -1.54 7.87
N LEU A 372 23.94 -1.69 8.46
CA LEU A 372 22.70 -1.05 8.02
C LEU A 372 22.17 -0.08 9.08
N GLU A 373 23.06 0.79 9.56
CA GLU A 373 22.70 1.88 10.47
C GLU A 373 21.83 2.92 9.75
N LEU A 374 20.75 3.37 10.40
CA LEU A 374 19.71 4.18 9.77
C LEU A 374 20.23 5.44 9.07
N ASN A 375 21.11 6.23 9.70
CA ASN A 375 21.61 7.46 9.07
C ASN A 375 22.46 7.16 7.83
N ASN A 376 23.22 6.06 7.83
CA ASN A 376 23.94 5.60 6.65
C ASN A 376 22.98 5.16 5.55
N VAL A 377 21.92 4.45 5.91
CA VAL A 377 20.88 4.02 4.96
C VAL A 377 20.17 5.24 4.35
N ILE A 378 19.82 6.24 5.15
CA ILE A 378 19.25 7.51 4.64
C ILE A 378 20.17 8.15 3.60
N LYS A 379 21.47 8.26 3.90
CA LYS A 379 22.47 8.79 2.96
C LYS A 379 22.54 7.95 1.68
N GLY A 380 22.43 6.63 1.81
CA GLY A 380 22.42 5.71 0.67
C GLY A 380 21.19 5.90 -0.22
N VAL A 381 20.01 5.95 0.37
CA VAL A 381 18.74 6.10 -0.37
C VAL A 381 18.64 7.48 -1.04
N PHE A 382 18.94 8.56 -0.31
CA PHE A 382 18.95 9.91 -0.88
C PHE A 382 20.07 10.06 -1.91
N GLY A 383 21.24 9.51 -1.65
CA GLY A 383 22.36 9.49 -2.59
C GLY A 383 22.05 8.74 -3.89
N LEU A 384 21.25 7.68 -3.83
CA LEU A 384 20.76 6.97 -5.02
C LEU A 384 19.91 7.89 -5.89
N ALA A 385 18.97 8.61 -5.30
CA ALA A 385 18.14 9.57 -6.03
C ALA A 385 18.97 10.71 -6.62
N THR A 386 19.97 11.20 -5.90
CA THR A 386 20.92 12.21 -6.42
C THR A 386 21.67 11.66 -7.62
N ARG A 387 22.15 10.43 -7.54
CA ARG A 387 22.92 9.78 -8.61
C ARG A 387 22.08 9.51 -9.85
N LEU A 388 20.81 9.12 -9.68
CA LEU A 388 19.90 8.83 -10.79
C LEU A 388 19.33 10.12 -11.42
N TYR A 389 18.87 11.05 -10.60
CA TYR A 389 18.04 12.18 -11.04
C TYR A 389 18.66 13.57 -10.79
N GLY A 390 19.79 13.63 -10.09
CA GLY A 390 20.44 14.89 -9.73
C GLY A 390 19.73 15.68 -8.62
N ILE A 391 18.70 15.14 -8.00
CA ILE A 391 17.98 15.80 -6.89
C ILE A 391 18.79 15.76 -5.60
N THR A 392 18.61 16.77 -4.76
CA THR A 392 19.28 16.90 -3.47
C THR A 392 18.28 17.12 -2.34
N PHE A 393 18.68 16.75 -1.12
CA PHE A 393 17.86 16.78 0.08
C PHE A 393 18.56 17.63 1.15
N LYS A 394 17.81 18.55 1.75
CA LYS A 394 18.29 19.40 2.84
C LYS A 394 17.28 19.34 3.99
N GLU A 395 17.69 18.84 5.14
CA GLU A 395 16.86 18.89 6.34
C GLU A 395 16.62 20.36 6.75
N ASN A 396 15.35 20.73 6.94
CA ASN A 396 14.95 22.05 7.39
C ASN A 396 14.06 21.93 8.63
N LYS A 397 14.65 22.15 9.80
CA LYS A 397 13.98 22.05 11.11
C LYS A 397 13.00 23.19 11.41
N ASP A 398 12.96 24.22 10.56
CA ASP A 398 11.97 25.30 10.66
C ASP A 398 10.60 24.88 10.08
N ILE A 399 10.53 23.78 9.34
CA ILE A 399 9.27 23.19 8.88
C ILE A 399 8.59 22.49 10.07
N PRO A 400 7.37 22.87 10.42
CA PRO A 400 6.62 22.21 11.50
C PRO A 400 6.39 20.73 11.23
N VAL A 401 6.49 19.90 12.25
CA VAL A 401 6.25 18.46 12.19
C VAL A 401 5.21 18.03 13.22
N TYR A 402 4.52 16.93 12.94
CA TYR A 402 3.47 16.40 13.82
C TYR A 402 3.99 15.57 15.00
N HIS A 403 5.26 15.13 14.94
CA HIS A 403 5.93 14.40 16.02
C HIS A 403 7.45 14.69 15.96
N PRO A 404 8.15 14.74 17.13
CA PRO A 404 9.58 15.06 17.18
C PRO A 404 10.49 14.10 16.39
N ASP A 405 10.07 12.85 16.19
CA ASP A 405 10.84 11.86 15.40
C ASP A 405 10.74 12.08 13.88
N VAL A 406 9.81 12.91 13.43
CA VAL A 406 9.64 13.19 11.99
C VAL A 406 10.70 14.16 11.52
N ARG A 407 11.36 13.80 10.42
CA ARG A 407 12.39 14.63 9.80
C ARG A 407 11.87 15.28 8.51
N PRO A 408 11.80 16.60 8.44
CA PRO A 408 11.37 17.32 7.23
C PRO A 408 12.56 17.68 6.36
N TYR A 409 12.46 17.40 5.06
CA TYR A 409 13.48 17.71 4.07
C TYR A 409 12.91 18.61 2.97
N GLU A 410 13.68 19.64 2.59
CA GLU A 410 13.51 20.34 1.32
C GLU A 410 14.19 19.53 0.23
N VAL A 411 13.50 19.34 -0.89
CA VAL A 411 14.03 18.61 -2.05
C VAL A 411 14.19 19.59 -3.21
N TYR A 412 15.38 19.58 -3.79
CA TYR A 412 15.75 20.44 -4.92
C TYR A 412 16.08 19.64 -6.15
N ASP A 413 15.64 20.12 -7.32
CA ASP A 413 15.94 19.49 -8.59
C ASP A 413 17.41 19.73 -9.01
N LYS A 414 17.86 19.05 -10.05
CA LYS A 414 19.23 19.14 -10.58
C LYS A 414 19.68 20.55 -10.99
N ASP A 415 18.73 21.41 -11.32
CA ASP A 415 18.97 22.83 -11.64
C ASP A 415 18.97 23.75 -10.40
N GLY A 416 18.79 23.18 -9.20
CA GLY A 416 18.71 23.92 -7.94
C GLY A 416 17.32 24.49 -7.62
N SER A 417 16.32 24.29 -8.48
CA SER A 417 14.95 24.72 -8.21
C SER A 417 14.28 23.87 -7.13
N TYR A 418 13.38 24.48 -6.36
CA TYR A 418 12.60 23.80 -5.35
C TYR A 418 11.65 22.80 -5.99
N LEU A 419 11.68 21.54 -5.51
CA LEU A 419 10.90 20.44 -6.06
C LEU A 419 9.76 19.98 -5.13
N ALA A 420 10.06 19.78 -3.84
CA ALA A 420 9.09 19.23 -2.88
C ALA A 420 9.55 19.42 -1.43
N VAL A 421 8.63 19.19 -0.51
CA VAL A 421 8.94 18.84 0.89
C VAL A 421 8.70 17.35 1.08
N LEU A 422 9.64 16.69 1.74
CA LEU A 422 9.53 15.27 2.12
C LEU A 422 9.62 15.15 3.64
N TYR A 423 8.53 14.70 4.28
CA TYR A 423 8.55 14.28 5.67
C TYR A 423 8.90 12.81 5.75
N VAL A 424 9.80 12.42 6.65
CA VAL A 424 10.14 11.02 6.88
C VAL A 424 9.96 10.64 8.34
N ASP A 425 9.13 9.64 8.58
CA ASP A 425 8.73 9.16 9.88
C ASP A 425 9.11 7.68 10.02
N PHE A 426 10.22 7.40 10.71
CA PHE A 426 10.91 6.12 10.65
C PHE A 426 10.42 5.06 11.64
N HIS A 427 10.02 5.44 12.85
CA HIS A 427 9.92 4.51 13.97
C HIS A 427 8.48 4.27 14.45
N PRO A 428 8.18 3.07 14.96
CA PRO A 428 6.89 2.78 15.56
C PRO A 428 6.67 3.59 16.85
N ARG A 429 5.41 3.88 17.16
CA ARG A 429 4.94 4.46 18.41
C ARG A 429 3.46 4.12 18.64
N LYS A 430 2.95 4.37 19.86
CA LYS A 430 1.60 3.95 20.26
C LYS A 430 0.48 4.45 19.36
N GLY A 431 0.55 5.69 18.91
CA GLY A 431 -0.48 6.33 18.06
C GLY A 431 -0.31 6.12 16.57
N LYS A 432 0.57 5.23 16.15
CA LYS A 432 0.95 5.02 14.75
C LYS A 432 0.55 3.62 14.27
N ARG A 433 -0.14 3.56 13.12
CA ARG A 433 -0.51 2.29 12.48
C ARG A 433 0.74 1.52 12.04
N ASP A 434 0.67 0.20 12.14
CA ASP A 434 1.72 -0.70 11.63
C ASP A 434 1.85 -0.64 10.11
N GLY A 435 2.99 -1.11 9.61
CA GLY A 435 3.30 -1.13 8.19
C GLY A 435 4.09 0.07 7.72
N ALA A 436 4.04 0.32 6.44
CA ALA A 436 4.66 1.48 5.81
C ALA A 436 3.75 2.02 4.71
N TRP A 437 3.80 3.31 4.47
CA TRP A 437 3.01 3.96 3.42
C TRP A 437 3.56 5.33 3.07
N MET A 438 3.17 5.80 1.89
CA MET A 438 3.38 7.17 1.43
C MET A 438 2.04 7.86 1.27
N THR A 439 1.96 9.11 1.70
CA THR A 439 0.84 10.01 1.49
C THR A 439 1.33 11.40 1.11
N GLU A 440 0.40 12.28 0.78
CA GLU A 440 0.69 13.69 0.51
C GLU A 440 -0.20 14.58 1.39
N PHE A 441 0.38 15.62 2.00
CA PHE A 441 -0.40 16.71 2.59
C PHE A 441 -0.84 17.73 1.54
N GLN A 442 -0.11 17.77 0.43
CA GLN A 442 -0.40 18.58 -0.74
C GLN A 442 0.12 17.86 -1.98
N GLY A 443 -0.72 17.69 -2.98
CA GLY A 443 -0.31 17.21 -4.31
C GLY A 443 0.28 18.33 -5.17
N GLN A 444 0.71 17.99 -6.38
CA GLN A 444 1.22 18.94 -7.35
C GLN A 444 0.14 19.34 -8.36
N TRP A 445 0.07 20.62 -8.72
CA TRP A 445 -0.71 21.11 -9.87
C TRP A 445 -0.15 22.43 -10.40
N ILE A 446 -0.65 22.85 -11.54
CA ILE A 446 -0.37 24.18 -12.12
C ILE A 446 -1.61 25.05 -11.92
N ASP A 447 -1.46 26.16 -11.20
CA ASP A 447 -2.57 27.08 -10.96
C ASP A 447 -2.92 27.92 -12.20
N ARG A 448 -4.00 28.73 -12.09
CA ARG A 448 -4.47 29.57 -13.20
C ARG A 448 -3.49 30.64 -13.65
N GLU A 449 -2.61 31.04 -12.76
CA GLU A 449 -1.54 32.00 -13.02
C GLU A 449 -0.30 31.34 -13.65
N GLY A 450 -0.31 30.01 -13.82
CA GLY A 450 0.77 29.23 -14.38
C GLY A 450 1.87 28.86 -13.37
N LYS A 451 1.63 29.08 -12.06
CA LYS A 451 2.57 28.67 -11.00
C LYS A 451 2.43 27.17 -10.77
N ASN A 452 3.57 26.49 -10.78
CA ASN A 452 3.63 25.06 -10.43
C ASN A 452 3.68 24.91 -8.90
N ILE A 453 2.56 24.48 -8.31
CA ILE A 453 2.44 24.20 -6.88
C ILE A 453 3.09 22.86 -6.61
N ARG A 454 4.08 22.84 -5.72
CA ARG A 454 4.89 21.65 -5.48
C ARG A 454 4.38 20.82 -4.32
N PRO A 455 4.55 19.47 -4.39
CA PRO A 455 3.97 18.55 -3.45
C PRO A 455 4.69 18.56 -2.09
N HIS A 456 3.93 18.18 -1.05
CA HIS A 456 4.45 17.85 0.27
C HIS A 456 4.14 16.38 0.55
N ALA A 457 5.15 15.53 0.37
CA ALA A 457 5.05 14.09 0.54
C ALA A 457 5.40 13.66 1.97
N SER A 458 4.73 12.65 2.49
CA SER A 458 4.98 12.04 3.79
C SER A 458 5.24 10.55 3.63
N LEU A 459 6.38 10.12 4.11
CA LEU A 459 6.85 8.74 4.08
C LEU A 459 6.86 8.21 5.51
N VAL A 460 5.96 7.26 5.80
CA VAL A 460 5.74 6.73 7.15
C VAL A 460 6.11 5.26 7.20
N MET A 461 6.95 4.89 8.16
CA MET A 461 7.45 3.53 8.33
C MET A 461 7.45 3.12 9.81
N ASN A 462 7.76 1.86 10.07
CA ASN A 462 7.90 1.30 11.42
C ASN A 462 9.20 0.49 11.49
N LEU A 463 10.33 1.16 11.27
CA LEU A 463 11.65 0.56 11.28
C LEU A 463 12.18 0.38 12.70
N SER A 464 13.12 -0.55 12.87
CA SER A 464 13.80 -0.83 14.14
C SER A 464 14.30 0.45 14.81
N LYS A 465 13.99 0.59 16.11
CA LYS A 465 14.37 1.74 16.93
C LYS A 465 15.83 1.69 17.38
N PRO A 466 16.45 2.84 17.72
CA PRO A 466 17.67 2.84 18.50
C PRO A 466 17.37 2.34 19.92
N THR A 467 18.40 1.82 20.59
CA THR A 467 18.42 1.51 22.02
C THR A 467 19.31 2.51 22.76
N GLU A 468 19.37 2.44 24.09
CA GLU A 468 20.28 3.31 24.86
C GLU A 468 21.73 3.16 24.43
N ASP A 469 22.14 1.93 24.07
CA ASP A 469 23.54 1.58 23.78
C ASP A 469 23.86 1.50 22.27
N LYS A 470 22.86 1.49 21.39
CA LYS A 470 23.01 1.27 19.95
C LYS A 470 22.15 2.20 19.11
N PRO A 471 22.66 2.72 17.97
CA PRO A 471 21.83 3.41 17.00
C PRO A 471 20.81 2.45 16.38
N ALA A 472 19.88 2.98 15.60
CA ALA A 472 18.95 2.15 14.85
C ALA A 472 19.70 1.31 13.81
N LEU A 473 19.73 0.01 14.00
CA LEU A 473 20.35 -0.98 13.10
C LEU A 473 19.24 -1.73 12.37
N LEU A 474 19.17 -1.57 11.06
CA LEU A 474 18.09 -2.10 10.25
C LEU A 474 18.38 -3.54 9.78
N ARG A 475 17.31 -4.27 9.48
CA ARG A 475 17.36 -5.48 8.69
C ARG A 475 17.36 -5.13 7.20
N LEU A 476 17.84 -6.02 6.34
CA LEU A 476 17.83 -5.79 4.88
C LEU A 476 16.40 -5.56 4.35
N GLY A 477 15.41 -6.31 4.83
CA GLY A 477 14.01 -6.11 4.47
C GLY A 477 13.46 -4.73 4.86
N GLU A 478 13.99 -4.11 5.93
CA GLU A 478 13.63 -2.74 6.31
C GLU A 478 14.23 -1.71 5.35
N VAL A 479 15.43 -1.97 4.81
CA VAL A 479 16.02 -1.16 3.74
C VAL A 479 15.19 -1.27 2.45
N GLU A 480 14.72 -2.45 2.10
CA GLU A 480 13.80 -2.68 0.98
C GLU A 480 12.49 -1.91 1.16
N THR A 481 11.92 -1.94 2.36
CA THR A 481 10.71 -1.16 2.69
C THR A 481 10.94 0.35 2.51
N PHE A 482 12.06 0.86 2.97
CA PHE A 482 12.41 2.27 2.78
C PHE A 482 12.52 2.63 1.29
N LEU A 483 13.20 1.80 0.51
CA LEU A 483 13.31 1.98 -0.94
C LEU A 483 11.94 1.95 -1.62
N HIS A 484 11.07 1.03 -1.21
CA HIS A 484 9.70 0.90 -1.71
C HIS A 484 8.91 2.21 -1.50
N GLU A 485 8.80 2.65 -0.27
CA GLU A 485 8.06 3.87 0.06
C GLU A 485 8.71 5.13 -0.54
N PHE A 486 10.03 5.13 -0.66
CA PHE A 486 10.76 6.19 -1.34
C PHE A 486 10.46 6.23 -2.85
N GLY A 487 10.22 5.07 -3.47
CA GLY A 487 9.75 4.99 -4.85
C GLY A 487 8.39 5.68 -5.06
N HIS A 488 7.44 5.46 -4.16
CA HIS A 488 6.18 6.21 -4.13
C HIS A 488 6.42 7.72 -3.94
N SER A 489 7.34 8.07 -3.04
CA SER A 489 7.68 9.46 -2.78
C SER A 489 8.27 10.16 -4.01
N LEU A 490 9.12 9.48 -4.76
CA LEU A 490 9.63 9.98 -6.05
C LEU A 490 8.51 10.18 -7.07
N HIS A 491 7.56 9.26 -7.13
CA HIS A 491 6.39 9.38 -8.00
C HIS A 491 5.55 10.64 -7.67
N GLY A 492 5.36 10.93 -6.39
CA GLY A 492 4.70 12.16 -5.94
C GLY A 492 5.54 13.42 -6.20
N MET A 493 6.82 13.39 -5.81
CA MET A 493 7.69 14.57 -5.90
C MET A 493 8.04 14.99 -7.33
N PHE A 494 8.14 14.06 -8.27
CA PHE A 494 8.40 14.36 -9.67
C PHE A 494 7.16 14.76 -10.47
N ALA A 495 5.99 14.72 -9.88
CA ALA A 495 4.75 15.06 -10.56
C ALA A 495 4.84 16.42 -11.27
N ASN A 496 4.39 16.45 -12.52
CA ASN A 496 4.35 17.65 -13.35
C ASN A 496 3.13 17.60 -14.27
N THR A 497 1.96 17.82 -13.67
CA THR A 497 0.66 17.78 -14.34
C THR A 497 -0.06 19.10 -14.13
N ARG A 498 -1.05 19.40 -14.97
CA ARG A 498 -1.88 20.57 -14.80
C ARG A 498 -2.89 20.40 -13.66
N PHE A 499 -3.46 19.21 -13.52
CA PHE A 499 -4.53 18.95 -12.56
C PHE A 499 -4.03 18.07 -11.39
N GLU A 500 -4.34 18.46 -10.17
CA GLU A 500 -3.93 17.70 -8.97
C GLU A 500 -4.53 16.29 -8.95
N SER A 501 -5.77 16.12 -9.37
CA SER A 501 -6.45 14.83 -9.43
C SER A 501 -5.80 13.80 -10.36
N LEU A 502 -4.91 14.24 -11.27
CA LEU A 502 -4.14 13.39 -12.16
C LEU A 502 -2.65 13.29 -11.79
N SER A 503 -2.25 13.92 -10.69
CA SER A 503 -0.85 14.12 -10.31
C SER A 503 -0.31 12.93 -9.48
N GLY A 504 0.99 12.68 -9.60
CA GLY A 504 1.75 11.80 -8.73
C GLY A 504 1.20 10.36 -8.72
N THR A 505 0.84 9.87 -7.55
CA THR A 505 0.33 8.53 -7.34
C THR A 505 -1.16 8.34 -7.69
N ASN A 506 -1.84 9.36 -8.22
CA ASN A 506 -3.20 9.28 -8.74
C ASN A 506 -3.23 8.57 -10.11
N VAL A 507 -2.86 7.32 -10.10
CA VAL A 507 -2.78 6.41 -11.25
C VAL A 507 -3.67 5.19 -11.05
N TRP A 508 -3.86 4.39 -12.06
CA TRP A 508 -4.61 3.16 -11.93
C TRP A 508 -3.94 2.18 -10.97
N TRP A 509 -4.74 1.43 -10.26
CA TRP A 509 -4.35 0.59 -9.13
C TRP A 509 -3.26 -0.44 -9.46
N ASP A 510 -3.32 -1.06 -10.62
CA ASP A 510 -2.31 -2.05 -11.06
C ASP A 510 -1.04 -1.44 -11.67
N PHE A 511 -0.93 -0.11 -11.64
CA PHE A 511 0.26 0.63 -12.07
C PHE A 511 0.98 1.33 -10.91
N VAL A 512 0.29 1.60 -9.82
CA VAL A 512 0.81 2.44 -8.71
C VAL A 512 2.07 1.87 -8.05
N GLU A 513 2.22 0.54 -8.04
CA GLU A 513 3.37 -0.13 -7.42
C GLU A 513 4.61 -0.23 -8.33
N LEU A 514 4.53 0.21 -9.59
CA LEU A 514 5.71 0.19 -10.46
C LEU A 514 6.87 1.01 -9.89
N PRO A 515 6.71 2.28 -9.51
CA PRO A 515 7.83 3.08 -8.98
C PRO A 515 8.38 2.56 -7.65
N SER A 516 7.52 2.04 -6.78
CA SER A 516 7.91 1.51 -5.47
C SER A 516 8.70 0.20 -5.59
N GLN A 517 8.15 -0.77 -6.29
CA GLN A 517 8.81 -2.07 -6.50
C GLN A 517 10.08 -1.93 -7.36
N PHE A 518 10.10 -0.97 -8.30
CA PHE A 518 11.31 -0.65 -9.06
C PHE A 518 12.49 -0.29 -8.16
N MET A 519 12.27 0.52 -7.14
CA MET A 519 13.33 0.96 -6.21
C MET A 519 13.86 -0.19 -5.34
N GLU A 520 13.05 -1.18 -5.01
CA GLU A 520 13.48 -2.35 -4.23
C GLU A 520 14.64 -3.12 -4.89
N ASN A 521 14.70 -3.12 -6.22
CA ASN A 521 15.75 -3.81 -6.96
C ASN A 521 17.16 -3.38 -6.56
N PHE A 522 17.35 -2.13 -6.13
CA PHE A 522 18.65 -1.63 -5.72
C PHE A 522 19.17 -2.23 -4.42
N ALA A 523 18.31 -2.73 -3.54
CA ALA A 523 18.68 -3.26 -2.22
C ALA A 523 19.72 -4.38 -2.27
N VAL A 524 19.78 -5.14 -3.36
CA VAL A 524 20.71 -6.25 -3.58
C VAL A 524 21.75 -5.96 -4.66
N GLU A 525 21.89 -4.72 -5.07
CA GLU A 525 22.92 -4.30 -6.03
C GLU A 525 24.21 -3.94 -5.28
N LYS A 526 25.30 -4.62 -5.62
CA LYS A 526 26.61 -4.46 -4.97
C LYS A 526 27.10 -3.01 -4.99
N ASP A 527 26.96 -2.33 -6.13
CA ASP A 527 27.41 -0.95 -6.30
C ASP A 527 26.58 0.04 -5.46
N PHE A 528 25.32 -0.27 -5.19
CA PHE A 528 24.49 0.52 -4.29
C PHE A 528 24.87 0.27 -2.81
N LEU A 529 24.95 -0.98 -2.38
CA LEU A 529 25.33 -1.35 -1.01
C LEU A 529 26.67 -0.75 -0.60
N ARG A 530 27.64 -0.72 -1.49
CA ARG A 530 28.97 -0.12 -1.27
C ARG A 530 28.92 1.39 -0.98
N THR A 531 27.87 2.07 -1.36
CA THR A 531 27.76 3.52 -1.13
C THR A 531 27.43 3.88 0.33
N PHE A 532 26.83 2.98 1.11
CA PHE A 532 26.33 3.31 2.44
C PHE A 532 26.49 2.22 3.50
N ALA A 533 26.71 0.97 3.12
CA ALA A 533 26.76 -0.14 4.07
C ALA A 533 28.13 -0.19 4.77
N PHE A 534 28.26 0.63 5.82
CA PHE A 534 29.43 0.74 6.66
C PHE A 534 29.12 0.31 8.09
N HIS A 535 30.04 -0.40 8.72
CA HIS A 535 29.89 -0.83 10.10
C HIS A 535 29.75 0.37 11.05
N TYR A 536 28.72 0.37 11.88
CA TYR A 536 28.35 1.53 12.71
C TYR A 536 29.40 1.92 13.77
N LYS A 537 30.27 0.99 14.19
CA LYS A 537 31.35 1.26 15.17
C LYS A 537 32.67 1.55 14.47
N THR A 538 33.06 0.75 13.48
CA THR A 538 34.41 0.80 12.89
C THR A 538 34.45 1.67 11.63
N GLY A 539 33.32 1.92 10.98
CA GLY A 539 33.26 2.62 9.69
C GLY A 539 33.74 1.77 8.51
N GLU A 540 34.09 0.50 8.72
CA GLU A 540 34.54 -0.39 7.65
C GLU A 540 33.35 -0.76 6.74
N PRO A 541 33.59 -0.86 5.41
CA PRO A 541 32.56 -1.27 4.49
C PRO A 541 32.12 -2.73 4.74
N MET A 542 30.88 -3.04 4.40
CA MET A 542 30.38 -4.41 4.39
C MET A 542 31.30 -5.26 3.52
N PRO A 543 31.81 -6.41 4.05
CA PRO A 543 32.70 -7.28 3.28
C PRO A 543 32.05 -7.76 1.98
N ASP A 544 32.82 -7.81 0.92
CA ASP A 544 32.35 -8.33 -0.39
C ASP A 544 31.78 -9.73 -0.29
N GLU A 545 32.39 -10.61 0.52
CA GLU A 545 31.85 -11.94 0.78
C GLU A 545 30.42 -11.91 1.33
N LEU A 546 30.10 -10.98 2.22
CA LEU A 546 28.77 -10.83 2.79
C LEU A 546 27.78 -10.33 1.74
N ILE A 547 28.18 -9.37 0.91
CA ILE A 547 27.37 -8.87 -0.22
C ILE A 547 27.09 -10.02 -1.21
N GLU A 548 28.09 -10.84 -1.52
CA GLU A 548 27.93 -11.98 -2.42
C GLU A 548 26.96 -13.03 -1.85
N LYS A 549 26.97 -13.27 -0.54
CA LYS A 549 25.97 -14.13 0.14
C LYS A 549 24.55 -13.55 0.04
N ILE A 550 24.38 -12.24 0.20
CA ILE A 550 23.09 -11.56 -0.01
C ILE A 550 22.59 -11.83 -1.43
N ILE A 551 23.43 -11.58 -2.43
CA ILE A 551 23.09 -11.76 -3.85
C ILE A 551 22.78 -13.23 -4.16
N ALA A 552 23.59 -14.16 -3.67
CA ALA A 552 23.39 -15.59 -3.89
C ALA A 552 22.10 -16.12 -3.27
N SER A 553 21.70 -15.59 -2.11
CA SER A 553 20.49 -16.00 -1.41
C SER A 553 19.20 -15.30 -1.90
N ARG A 554 19.34 -14.31 -2.79
CA ARG A 554 18.21 -13.48 -3.29
C ARG A 554 17.04 -14.31 -3.82
N ASN A 555 17.35 -15.31 -4.60
CA ASN A 555 16.36 -16.13 -5.31
C ASN A 555 15.95 -17.39 -4.53
N TYR A 556 16.40 -17.53 -3.28
CA TYR A 556 16.00 -18.65 -2.44
C TYR A 556 14.50 -18.64 -2.17
N GLY A 557 13.81 -19.69 -2.58
CA GLY A 557 12.37 -19.80 -2.41
C GLY A 557 11.53 -18.87 -3.31
N ALA A 558 12.12 -18.22 -4.31
CA ALA A 558 11.47 -17.26 -5.17
C ALA A 558 10.26 -17.86 -5.93
N ALA A 559 10.38 -19.10 -6.39
CA ALA A 559 9.29 -19.76 -7.11
C ALA A 559 8.12 -20.08 -6.18
N THR A 560 8.38 -20.57 -5.00
CA THR A 560 7.35 -20.82 -3.98
C THR A 560 6.65 -19.53 -3.56
N ALA A 561 7.40 -18.46 -3.34
CA ALA A 561 6.86 -17.14 -2.99
C ALA A 561 5.98 -16.56 -4.12
N CYS A 562 6.43 -16.67 -5.38
CA CYS A 562 5.65 -16.24 -6.54
C CYS A 562 4.31 -16.98 -6.61
N LEU A 563 4.32 -18.32 -6.53
CA LEU A 563 3.10 -19.11 -6.59
C LEU A 563 2.13 -18.82 -5.42
N ARG A 564 2.65 -18.46 -4.25
CA ARG A 564 1.81 -18.03 -3.14
C ARG A 564 1.02 -16.76 -3.51
N GLN A 565 1.67 -15.78 -4.10
CA GLN A 565 1.00 -14.55 -4.56
C GLN A 565 0.03 -14.83 -5.70
N VAL A 566 0.40 -15.69 -6.64
CA VAL A 566 -0.48 -16.12 -7.73
C VAL A 566 -1.72 -16.85 -7.18
N SER A 567 -1.58 -17.69 -6.15
CA SER A 567 -2.71 -18.36 -5.52
C SER A 567 -3.74 -17.37 -4.96
N PHE A 568 -3.29 -16.29 -4.35
CA PHE A 568 -4.16 -15.22 -3.86
C PHE A 568 -4.89 -14.50 -5.01
N GLY A 569 -4.19 -14.25 -6.12
CA GLY A 569 -4.79 -13.68 -7.32
C GLY A 569 -5.86 -14.57 -7.95
N LEU A 570 -5.61 -15.88 -8.02
CA LEU A 570 -6.59 -16.85 -8.52
C LEU A 570 -7.83 -16.93 -7.62
N LEU A 571 -7.65 -16.93 -6.31
CA LEU A 571 -8.76 -16.97 -5.35
C LEU A 571 -9.63 -15.72 -5.45
N ASP A 572 -9.00 -14.55 -5.50
CA ASP A 572 -9.66 -13.26 -5.70
C ASP A 572 -10.50 -13.23 -6.97
N MET A 573 -9.89 -13.57 -8.11
CA MET A 573 -10.59 -13.60 -9.39
C MET A 573 -11.69 -14.65 -9.43
N ALA A 574 -11.52 -15.81 -8.79
CA ALA A 574 -12.56 -16.83 -8.72
C ALA A 574 -13.82 -16.33 -8.03
N TYR A 575 -13.69 -15.54 -6.95
CA TYR A 575 -14.84 -14.96 -6.28
C TYR A 575 -15.54 -13.87 -7.12
N TYR A 576 -14.76 -13.00 -7.78
CA TYR A 576 -15.31 -11.80 -8.40
C TYR A 576 -15.58 -11.90 -9.90
N THR A 577 -15.40 -13.10 -10.48
CA THR A 577 -15.86 -13.45 -11.83
C THR A 577 -17.17 -14.26 -11.82
N GLN A 578 -17.86 -14.32 -10.66
CA GLN A 578 -19.16 -14.97 -10.53
C GLN A 578 -20.24 -14.15 -11.24
N ARG A 579 -21.01 -14.83 -12.15
CA ARG A 579 -22.18 -14.25 -12.85
C ARG A 579 -23.47 -14.54 -12.09
N ASP A 580 -23.53 -15.71 -11.48
CA ASP A 580 -24.66 -16.19 -10.71
C ASP A 580 -24.44 -16.00 -9.22
N GLU A 581 -25.51 -16.17 -8.43
CA GLU A 581 -25.41 -16.14 -6.97
C GLU A 581 -24.41 -17.18 -6.46
N PHE A 582 -23.45 -16.71 -5.67
CA PHE A 582 -22.46 -17.57 -5.04
C PHE A 582 -23.07 -18.25 -3.81
N THR A 583 -23.27 -19.56 -3.90
CA THR A 583 -23.90 -20.38 -2.84
C THR A 583 -23.00 -21.50 -2.34
N GLU A 584 -21.82 -21.65 -2.91
CA GLU A 584 -20.88 -22.71 -2.53
C GLU A 584 -20.27 -22.46 -1.14
N ASP A 585 -19.87 -23.54 -0.47
CA ASP A 585 -19.12 -23.46 0.78
C ASP A 585 -17.72 -22.86 0.51
N ILE A 586 -17.33 -21.87 1.30
CA ILE A 586 -16.09 -21.09 1.15
C ILE A 586 -14.86 -21.99 1.18
N ILE A 587 -14.73 -22.91 2.15
CA ILE A 587 -13.50 -23.70 2.35
C ILE A 587 -13.21 -24.63 1.16
N PRO A 588 -14.13 -25.48 0.70
CA PRO A 588 -13.85 -26.32 -0.46
C PRO A 588 -13.71 -25.50 -1.75
N PHE A 589 -14.44 -24.39 -1.91
CA PHE A 589 -14.28 -23.49 -3.04
C PHE A 589 -12.87 -22.90 -3.10
N GLU A 590 -12.36 -22.39 -1.98
CA GLU A 590 -11.00 -21.86 -1.86
C GLU A 590 -9.96 -22.91 -2.32
N LYS A 591 -10.04 -24.12 -1.80
CA LYS A 591 -9.09 -25.20 -2.13
C LYS A 591 -9.05 -25.52 -3.61
N LYS A 592 -10.20 -25.46 -4.28
CA LYS A 592 -10.33 -25.68 -5.71
C LYS A 592 -9.83 -24.47 -6.52
N ALA A 593 -10.21 -23.26 -6.10
CA ALA A 593 -9.95 -22.04 -6.86
C ALA A 593 -8.46 -21.76 -7.09
N TRP A 594 -7.62 -22.04 -6.10
CA TRP A 594 -6.17 -21.80 -6.19
C TRP A 594 -5.31 -23.05 -6.41
N ALA A 595 -5.94 -24.23 -6.63
CA ALA A 595 -5.26 -25.52 -6.70
C ALA A 595 -4.07 -25.55 -7.68
N ASP A 596 -4.19 -24.87 -8.82
CA ASP A 596 -3.16 -24.86 -9.85
C ASP A 596 -1.86 -24.19 -9.41
N ALA A 597 -1.93 -23.24 -8.48
CA ALA A 597 -0.78 -22.56 -7.92
C ALA A 597 -0.24 -23.19 -6.63
N ILE A 598 -0.91 -24.20 -6.09
CA ILE A 598 -0.50 -24.85 -4.85
C ILE A 598 0.49 -25.98 -5.14
N VAL A 599 1.61 -25.96 -4.42
CA VAL A 599 2.60 -27.03 -4.39
C VAL A 599 2.64 -27.58 -2.97
N GLY A 600 2.10 -28.79 -2.80
CA GLY A 600 2.04 -29.44 -1.52
C GLY A 600 0.64 -29.75 -1.04
N GLU A 601 0.57 -30.23 0.20
CA GLU A 601 -0.69 -30.66 0.80
C GLU A 601 -1.52 -29.46 1.29
N GLN A 602 -2.81 -29.49 0.97
CA GLN A 602 -3.79 -28.55 1.52
C GLN A 602 -4.53 -29.21 2.68
N LEU A 603 -4.57 -28.55 3.83
CA LEU A 603 -5.35 -29.00 4.98
C LEU A 603 -6.83 -28.65 4.77
N PRO A 604 -7.76 -29.63 4.86
CA PRO A 604 -9.16 -29.42 4.51
C PRO A 604 -9.93 -28.52 5.48
N ASN A 605 -9.42 -28.33 6.69
CA ASN A 605 -10.05 -27.58 7.78
C ASN A 605 -9.38 -26.21 8.03
N THR A 606 -8.62 -25.70 7.09
CA THR A 606 -8.02 -24.35 7.15
C THR A 606 -8.68 -23.44 6.12
N CYS A 607 -8.67 -22.14 6.37
CA CYS A 607 -9.26 -21.16 5.46
C CYS A 607 -8.51 -19.85 5.46
N MET A 608 -8.11 -19.38 4.28
CA MET A 608 -7.51 -18.07 4.09
C MET A 608 -8.56 -16.99 3.82
N THR A 609 -9.63 -17.30 3.12
CA THR A 609 -10.65 -16.33 2.69
C THR A 609 -11.21 -15.50 3.84
N VAL A 610 -11.49 -16.14 4.98
CA VAL A 610 -12.05 -15.47 6.17
C VAL A 610 -11.08 -14.54 6.89
N GLN A 611 -9.82 -14.53 6.49
CA GLN A 611 -8.75 -13.65 6.98
C GLN A 611 -8.21 -12.74 5.87
N PHE A 612 -8.70 -12.90 4.64
CA PHE A 612 -8.17 -12.22 3.47
C PHE A 612 -8.74 -10.79 3.37
N SER A 613 -8.28 -9.95 4.29
CA SER A 613 -8.74 -8.56 4.41
C SER A 613 -8.59 -7.76 3.12
N HIS A 614 -7.52 -7.97 2.34
CA HIS A 614 -7.29 -7.27 1.08
C HIS A 614 -8.51 -7.30 0.17
N ILE A 615 -9.08 -8.49 -0.07
CA ILE A 615 -10.18 -8.67 -1.03
C ILE A 615 -11.58 -8.61 -0.38
N MET A 616 -11.68 -8.69 0.94
CA MET A 616 -12.97 -8.64 1.63
C MET A 616 -13.27 -7.25 2.20
N ALA A 617 -12.30 -6.58 2.80
CA ALA A 617 -12.45 -5.31 3.50
C ALA A 617 -11.49 -4.20 3.05
N GLY A 618 -10.42 -4.53 2.34
CA GLY A 618 -9.30 -3.63 2.06
C GLY A 618 -9.28 -2.97 0.68
N GLY A 619 -10.32 -3.13 -0.14
CA GLY A 619 -10.39 -2.47 -1.45
C GLY A 619 -9.67 -3.19 -2.61
N TYR A 620 -9.06 -4.35 -2.37
CA TYR A 620 -8.38 -5.16 -3.40
C TYR A 620 -9.26 -6.20 -4.10
N ALA A 621 -10.58 -6.15 -3.92
CA ALA A 621 -11.49 -7.06 -4.60
C ALA A 621 -11.32 -6.99 -6.12
N ALA A 622 -11.09 -8.13 -6.78
CA ALA A 622 -10.68 -8.27 -8.18
C ALA A 622 -9.40 -7.47 -8.52
N GLY A 623 -8.53 -7.25 -7.55
CA GLY A 623 -7.36 -6.39 -7.68
C GLY A 623 -6.06 -6.96 -7.10
N TYR A 624 -6.08 -8.13 -6.48
CA TYR A 624 -4.89 -8.69 -5.84
C TYR A 624 -3.77 -9.04 -6.85
N TYR A 625 -4.13 -9.40 -8.07
CA TYR A 625 -3.18 -9.63 -9.16
C TYR A 625 -2.24 -8.43 -9.40
N SER A 626 -2.65 -7.23 -8.99
CA SER A 626 -1.90 -5.97 -9.20
C SER A 626 -0.47 -6.03 -8.68
N TYR A 627 -0.23 -6.76 -7.59
CA TYR A 627 1.13 -6.95 -7.06
C TYR A 627 2.05 -7.70 -8.05
N LYS A 628 1.57 -8.77 -8.64
CA LYS A 628 2.35 -9.51 -9.65
C LYS A 628 2.40 -8.78 -11.00
N TRP A 629 1.34 -8.08 -11.35
CA TRP A 629 1.31 -7.22 -12.54
C TRP A 629 2.39 -6.14 -12.47
N ALA A 630 2.44 -5.40 -11.37
CA ALA A 630 3.43 -4.35 -11.15
C ALA A 630 4.86 -4.91 -11.03
N GLU A 631 5.02 -6.10 -10.48
CA GLU A 631 6.32 -6.79 -10.39
C GLU A 631 6.86 -7.19 -11.76
N VAL A 632 5.99 -7.60 -12.69
CA VAL A 632 6.36 -7.79 -14.10
C VAL A 632 6.84 -6.47 -14.72
N LEU A 633 6.13 -5.37 -14.48
CA LEU A 633 6.51 -4.05 -14.97
C LEU A 633 7.86 -3.59 -14.38
N ASP A 634 8.05 -3.74 -13.08
CA ASP A 634 9.28 -3.30 -12.41
C ASP A 634 10.50 -4.10 -12.88
N ALA A 635 10.38 -5.41 -12.99
CA ALA A 635 11.46 -6.26 -13.48
C ALA A 635 11.85 -5.93 -14.93
N ASP A 636 10.86 -5.72 -15.78
CA ASP A 636 11.10 -5.34 -17.18
C ASP A 636 11.71 -3.94 -17.29
N ALA A 637 11.22 -2.97 -16.53
CA ALA A 637 11.80 -1.62 -16.47
C ALA A 637 13.24 -1.64 -15.93
N PHE A 638 13.49 -2.36 -14.84
CA PHE A 638 14.83 -2.47 -14.26
C PHE A 638 15.82 -3.19 -15.18
N SER A 639 15.35 -4.12 -16.03
CA SER A 639 16.20 -4.78 -17.02
C SER A 639 16.84 -3.80 -18.00
N VAL A 640 16.19 -2.68 -18.30
CA VAL A 640 16.75 -1.59 -19.10
C VAL A 640 17.93 -0.95 -18.37
N PHE A 641 17.77 -0.66 -17.08
CA PHE A 641 18.86 -0.12 -16.25
C PHE A 641 20.02 -1.12 -16.10
N LYS A 642 19.73 -2.41 -15.95
CA LYS A 642 20.79 -3.45 -15.92
C LYS A 642 21.60 -3.46 -17.19
N LYS A 643 20.97 -3.27 -18.34
CA LYS A 643 21.63 -3.24 -19.65
C LYS A 643 22.41 -1.94 -19.91
N GLU A 644 21.81 -0.80 -19.57
CA GLU A 644 22.35 0.54 -19.88
C GLU A 644 23.23 1.10 -18.74
N GLY A 645 23.19 0.50 -17.56
CA GLY A 645 23.85 0.91 -16.31
C GLY A 645 22.84 1.31 -15.25
N ILE A 646 22.92 0.69 -14.05
CA ILE A 646 21.93 0.90 -12.97
C ILE A 646 21.90 2.34 -12.45
N PHE A 647 22.94 3.12 -12.69
CA PHE A 647 23.03 4.55 -12.36
C PHE A 647 23.06 5.46 -13.59
N ASN A 648 22.64 4.95 -14.75
CA ASN A 648 22.62 5.75 -15.97
C ASN A 648 21.59 6.87 -15.87
N GLN A 649 22.07 8.11 -15.88
CA GLN A 649 21.22 9.29 -15.71
C GLN A 649 20.29 9.55 -16.90
N GLU A 650 20.70 9.18 -18.11
CA GLU A 650 19.86 9.33 -19.30
C GLU A 650 18.68 8.36 -19.25
N THR A 651 18.92 7.11 -18.87
CA THR A 651 17.85 6.11 -18.63
C THR A 651 16.92 6.53 -17.51
N ALA A 652 17.47 7.02 -16.40
CA ALA A 652 16.69 7.53 -15.28
C ALA A 652 15.85 8.75 -15.69
N GLN A 653 16.37 9.66 -16.52
CA GLN A 653 15.61 10.81 -17.00
C GLN A 653 14.44 10.37 -17.90
N ARG A 654 14.64 9.39 -18.78
CA ARG A 654 13.55 8.82 -19.60
C ARG A 654 12.45 8.19 -18.71
N PHE A 655 12.83 7.52 -17.63
CA PHE A 655 11.89 6.95 -16.66
C PHE A 655 11.12 8.04 -15.92
N ARG A 656 11.82 9.10 -15.48
CA ARG A 656 11.20 10.27 -14.87
C ARG A 656 10.21 10.95 -15.81
N ASP A 657 10.63 11.26 -17.04
CA ASP A 657 9.84 12.05 -18.00
C ASP A 657 8.58 11.32 -18.50
N ASN A 658 8.64 9.99 -18.63
CA ASN A 658 7.57 9.21 -19.22
C ASN A 658 6.67 8.53 -18.18
N ILE A 659 7.17 8.26 -16.97
CA ILE A 659 6.44 7.55 -15.93
C ILE A 659 6.26 8.39 -14.68
N LEU A 660 7.35 8.78 -13.99
CA LEU A 660 7.27 9.40 -12.67
C LEU A 660 6.60 10.78 -12.67
N SER A 661 6.76 11.55 -13.75
CA SER A 661 6.23 12.92 -13.83
C SER A 661 4.81 13.01 -14.41
N ARG A 662 4.30 11.93 -14.98
CA ARG A 662 3.07 11.98 -15.79
C ARG A 662 1.80 11.65 -15.02
N GLY A 663 1.88 11.04 -13.86
CA GLY A 663 0.72 10.64 -13.09
C GLY A 663 -0.31 9.86 -13.93
N GLY A 664 -1.58 10.16 -13.72
CA GLY A 664 -2.72 9.57 -14.44
C GLY A 664 -3.18 10.30 -15.70
N THR A 665 -2.32 11.14 -16.30
CA THR A 665 -2.67 11.99 -17.45
C THR A 665 -2.98 11.23 -18.73
N GLU A 666 -2.45 10.03 -18.88
CA GLU A 666 -2.66 9.17 -20.05
C GLU A 666 -2.79 7.72 -19.59
N HIS A 667 -3.22 6.85 -20.49
CA HIS A 667 -3.29 5.40 -20.22
C HIS A 667 -1.90 4.87 -19.81
N PRO A 668 -1.77 4.13 -18.69
CA PRO A 668 -0.45 3.72 -18.18
C PRO A 668 0.35 2.86 -19.15
N MET A 669 -0.29 2.05 -20.00
CA MET A 669 0.42 1.30 -21.04
C MET A 669 1.06 2.23 -22.07
N THR A 670 0.43 3.34 -22.41
CA THR A 670 1.01 4.34 -23.32
C THR A 670 2.27 4.97 -22.72
N LEU A 671 2.22 5.36 -21.43
CA LEU A 671 3.37 5.90 -20.71
C LEU A 671 4.50 4.87 -20.59
N TYR A 672 4.16 3.64 -20.25
CA TYR A 672 5.13 2.56 -20.12
C TYR A 672 5.84 2.25 -21.46
N LYS A 673 5.09 2.12 -22.55
CA LYS A 673 5.65 1.88 -23.91
C LYS A 673 6.54 3.04 -24.38
N ARG A 674 6.21 4.26 -23.98
CA ARG A 674 7.04 5.44 -24.33
C ARG A 674 8.42 5.37 -23.63
N PHE A 675 8.49 4.84 -22.43
CA PHE A 675 9.76 4.57 -21.74
C PHE A 675 10.45 3.31 -22.29
N ARG A 676 9.73 2.21 -22.37
CA ARG A 676 10.29 0.87 -22.62
C ARG A 676 10.50 0.57 -24.11
N GLY A 677 9.71 1.15 -24.99
CA GLY A 677 9.69 0.89 -26.43
C GLY A 677 8.83 -0.31 -26.84
N GLN A 678 8.29 -1.05 -25.88
CA GLN A 678 7.45 -2.24 -26.11
C GLN A 678 6.52 -2.50 -24.91
N GLU A 679 5.58 -3.42 -25.09
CA GLU A 679 4.78 -3.92 -23.96
C GLU A 679 5.64 -4.78 -23.02
N PRO A 680 5.31 -4.82 -21.73
CA PRO A 680 6.04 -5.64 -20.76
C PRO A 680 5.79 -7.13 -21.01
N THR A 681 6.79 -7.95 -20.71
CA THR A 681 6.69 -9.41 -20.70
C THR A 681 7.18 -9.96 -19.38
N ILE A 682 6.82 -11.20 -19.05
CA ILE A 682 7.28 -11.86 -17.82
C ILE A 682 8.75 -12.29 -17.88
N ASP A 683 9.42 -12.12 -19.01
CA ASP A 683 10.77 -12.64 -19.23
C ASP A 683 11.80 -12.05 -18.26
N ALA A 684 11.77 -10.75 -18.05
CA ALA A 684 12.68 -10.09 -17.13
C ALA A 684 12.47 -10.53 -15.66
N LEU A 685 11.21 -10.75 -15.26
CA LEU A 685 10.89 -11.27 -13.93
C LEU A 685 11.41 -12.69 -13.75
N ILE A 686 11.19 -13.55 -14.73
CA ILE A 686 11.67 -14.93 -14.74
C ILE A 686 13.21 -14.98 -14.65
N GLU A 687 13.90 -14.14 -15.43
CA GLU A 687 15.35 -14.04 -15.40
C GLU A 687 15.85 -13.52 -14.03
N ARG A 688 15.24 -12.48 -13.51
CA ARG A 688 15.58 -11.91 -12.19
C ARG A 688 15.46 -12.94 -11.08
N ASP A 689 14.41 -13.75 -11.11
CA ASP A 689 14.13 -14.76 -10.10
C ASP A 689 14.91 -16.07 -10.33
N GLY A 690 15.73 -16.13 -11.38
CA GLY A 690 16.58 -17.30 -11.67
C GLY A 690 15.78 -18.53 -12.12
N ILE A 691 14.61 -18.33 -12.70
CA ILE A 691 13.73 -19.42 -13.15
C ILE A 691 14.17 -19.90 -14.53
N VAL A 692 14.52 -21.19 -14.63
CA VAL A 692 14.89 -21.83 -15.88
C VAL A 692 13.63 -22.34 -16.59
N ARG A 693 13.32 -21.79 -17.76
CA ARG A 693 12.28 -22.37 -18.63
C ARG A 693 12.72 -23.73 -19.14
N LYS A 694 12.09 -24.80 -18.66
CA LYS A 694 12.21 -26.10 -19.30
C LYS A 694 11.39 -26.04 -20.60
N SER A 695 12.09 -26.13 -21.75
CA SER A 695 11.53 -26.17 -23.11
C SER A 695 10.54 -27.33 -23.26
#